data_3a46f77219b379426934d2eb36885a26
#
_entry.id   3a46f77219b379426934d2eb36885a26
#
_cell.length_a   1.000
_cell.length_b   1.000
_cell.length_c   1.000
_cell.angle_alpha   90.00
_cell.angle_beta   90.00
_cell.angle_gamma   90.00
#
_symmetry.space_group_name_H-M   'P 1'
#
loop_
_entity.id
_entity.type
_entity.pdbx_description
1 polymer ?
#
loop_
_entity_poly.entity_id
_entity_poly.type
_entity_poly.pdbx_seq_one_letter_code
_entity_poly.pdbx_strand_id
1 'polypeptide(L)'
;MIKITPLLLLAALVTVFAQAESTRFLDQSSYASLAKGKLEGLSLSSDGTFRLGPRFDLVKETDSAYLWAVVEDSKKNLYLGGGSPGRVYKIPPTGEPTVFFETQEIEIHALAVDRQGRLYAASAPDGKIYRLAPDGTSSVFYDPQTKYIWDLVFDSKDNLYVATGDKGQIFRVTPNGEGKVFFSSEETHIRSLIVDQHDTLFAGTDASGMILRIQPDGTSFVLYESPKKEVTALLLGPEGELYAAAVGDKVVAPGQPAPVVVQPAPGQVVPQPPRIPPSMFTVNLAGGSEVYRITPDGSTQKIWASRNDIVYSLALNGAGRLLVGTGNDGKIYQMEPGGLYTALVDSPSSQVTALVASGGEVVAATSNVGRLYRMRAEFASQGSFTSDVFDAGRASLWGRLNWKQELPADTKIRFETRSGNSSNPLLNWSAWKEAAMAGTEAVSASPRGRFFQWKAVLASSRKDQTAQFGSLRAAYLPNNVPPVIDDVQPTPPGYRFQQNSFAMQPQPKTLTLQPLGSASVNPVQPVRMPQSVTMTADKGFVGMRWWAYDDNDDTLTYSLSIRGEGEKDWKLLKEGIPDLFYAWNSGNWPDGTYVVKVVASDSPSNPPNEALSASRESPPFEIDNTPPEIRDLKTTPDGKHLQITFRAADRMSTIQSAEYSIDGGEWKNALPTGRVSDSRELQYQIQTAEVSAGEHTVVVRVSDRFQNEVVAKTVVNAAQSSAR
;
A
#
# COMPACT_ATOMS: atom_id res chain seq x y z
N MET A 1 -55.89 20.68 -53.97
CA MET A 1 -54.83 19.74 -53.53
C MET A 1 -53.89 20.52 -52.62
N ILE A 2 -54.11 20.42 -51.32
CA ILE A 2 -53.29 21.07 -50.31
C ILE A 2 -52.40 19.97 -49.72
N LYS A 3 -51.07 20.10 -49.87
CA LYS A 3 -50.07 19.20 -49.24
C LYS A 3 -49.83 19.64 -47.81
N ILE A 4 -50.20 18.79 -46.86
CA ILE A 4 -49.87 18.93 -45.44
C ILE A 4 -48.55 18.19 -45.19
N THR A 5 -47.52 18.94 -44.81
CA THR A 5 -46.22 18.41 -44.37
C THR A 5 -46.30 18.14 -42.86
N PRO A 6 -46.01 16.94 -42.37
CA PRO A 6 -45.96 16.70 -40.92
C PRO A 6 -44.65 17.23 -40.33
N LEU A 7 -44.76 18.12 -39.35
CA LEU A 7 -43.69 18.60 -38.53
C LEU A 7 -43.33 17.51 -37.50
N LEU A 8 -42.19 16.85 -37.70
CA LEU A 8 -41.64 15.91 -36.72
C LEU A 8 -41.05 16.68 -35.54
N LEU A 9 -41.75 16.64 -34.41
CA LEU A 9 -41.28 17.12 -33.14
C LEU A 9 -40.26 16.08 -32.56
N LEU A 10 -38.96 16.36 -32.68
CA LEU A 10 -37.91 15.57 -32.08
C LEU A 10 -37.83 15.91 -30.59
N ALA A 11 -38.53 15.16 -29.75
CA ALA A 11 -38.36 15.22 -28.31
C ALA A 11 -37.00 14.62 -27.93
N ALA A 12 -36.01 15.46 -27.65
CA ALA A 12 -34.75 15.01 -27.08
C ALA A 12 -35.01 14.52 -25.65
N LEU A 13 -35.10 13.20 -25.49
CA LEU A 13 -35.11 12.56 -24.19
C LEU A 13 -33.70 12.74 -23.60
N VAL A 14 -33.52 13.73 -22.72
CA VAL A 14 -32.34 13.81 -21.87
C VAL A 14 -32.50 12.70 -20.86
N THR A 15 -31.94 11.54 -21.15
CA THR A 15 -31.73 10.49 -20.14
C THR A 15 -30.68 10.98 -19.15
N VAL A 16 -31.12 11.52 -18.03
CA VAL A 16 -30.28 11.66 -16.86
C VAL A 16 -29.94 10.23 -16.44
N PHE A 17 -28.70 9.81 -16.68
CA PHE A 17 -28.20 8.56 -16.12
C PHE A 17 -28.09 8.79 -14.60
N ALA A 18 -29.11 8.37 -13.86
CA ALA A 18 -28.97 8.15 -12.43
C ALA A 18 -27.87 7.10 -12.25
N GLN A 19 -26.72 7.48 -11.76
CA GLN A 19 -25.68 6.53 -11.37
C GLN A 19 -26.09 5.99 -10.01
N ALA A 20 -26.80 4.86 -10.01
CA ALA A 20 -27.00 4.08 -8.79
C ALA A 20 -25.65 3.70 -8.19
N GLU A 21 -25.61 3.50 -6.86
CA GLU A 21 -24.44 2.99 -6.15
C GLU A 21 -23.75 1.91 -6.98
N SER A 22 -22.51 2.16 -7.39
CA SER A 22 -21.86 1.30 -8.38
C SER A 22 -21.27 0.08 -7.71
N THR A 23 -21.60 -1.10 -8.19
CA THR A 23 -20.91 -2.34 -7.82
C THR A 23 -19.41 -2.17 -8.01
N ARG A 24 -18.65 -2.40 -6.96
CA ARG A 24 -17.18 -2.38 -6.94
C ARG A 24 -16.64 -3.80 -7.11
N PHE A 25 -15.38 -3.90 -7.47
CA PHE A 25 -14.74 -5.20 -7.70
C PHE A 25 -13.42 -5.30 -6.94
N LEU A 26 -13.25 -6.45 -6.29
CA LEU A 26 -11.96 -6.94 -5.86
C LEU A 26 -11.37 -7.74 -7.01
N ASP A 27 -10.27 -7.27 -7.60
CA ASP A 27 -9.54 -7.97 -8.66
C ASP A 27 -8.23 -8.56 -8.09
N GLN A 28 -8.08 -9.88 -8.18
CA GLN A 28 -6.88 -10.61 -7.82
C GLN A 28 -6.45 -11.50 -8.98
N SER A 29 -5.58 -10.96 -9.84
CA SER A 29 -5.12 -11.64 -11.06
C SER A 29 -3.60 -11.72 -11.17
N SER A 30 -2.85 -10.95 -10.37
CA SER A 30 -1.40 -10.94 -10.40
C SER A 30 -0.82 -11.82 -9.31
N TYR A 31 0.36 -12.40 -9.57
CA TYR A 31 1.12 -13.12 -8.55
C TYR A 31 1.28 -12.30 -7.25
N ALA A 32 1.64 -11.02 -7.35
CA ALA A 32 1.85 -10.15 -6.19
C ALA A 32 0.60 -9.96 -5.31
N SER A 33 -0.61 -9.98 -5.89
CA SER A 33 -1.85 -9.89 -5.13
C SER A 33 -2.23 -11.22 -4.48
N LEU A 34 -1.93 -12.34 -5.17
CA LEU A 34 -2.28 -13.69 -4.71
C LEU A 34 -1.26 -14.27 -3.73
N ALA A 35 0.03 -13.94 -3.88
CA ALA A 35 1.11 -14.43 -3.01
C ALA A 35 1.01 -13.97 -1.55
N LYS A 36 0.14 -13.02 -1.24
CA LYS A 36 -0.17 -12.58 0.15
C LYS A 36 -1.05 -13.58 0.90
N GLY A 37 -1.74 -14.45 0.18
CA GLY A 37 -2.57 -15.50 0.76
C GLY A 37 -1.75 -16.73 1.14
N LYS A 38 -2.42 -17.71 1.75
CA LYS A 38 -1.81 -18.96 2.22
C LYS A 38 -2.10 -20.11 1.26
N LEU A 39 -1.06 -20.81 0.84
CA LEU A 39 -1.11 -22.03 0.03
C LEU A 39 -1.02 -23.27 0.94
N GLU A 40 -1.86 -24.25 0.70
CA GLU A 40 -1.78 -25.57 1.35
C GLU A 40 -2.00 -26.64 0.28
N GLY A 41 -0.94 -27.34 -0.14
CA GLY A 41 -1.01 -28.34 -1.20
C GLY A 41 -1.35 -27.79 -2.60
N LEU A 42 -1.26 -26.49 -2.80
CA LEU A 42 -1.37 -25.82 -4.09
C LEU A 42 -0.05 -25.17 -4.48
N SER A 43 0.14 -24.99 -5.79
CA SER A 43 1.19 -24.18 -6.38
C SER A 43 0.59 -22.94 -7.02
N LEU A 44 1.33 -21.82 -6.99
CA LEU A 44 0.97 -20.55 -7.63
C LEU A 44 2.07 -20.15 -8.62
N SER A 45 1.71 -20.09 -9.89
CA SER A 45 2.60 -19.63 -10.97
C SER A 45 2.71 -18.11 -10.99
N SER A 46 3.82 -17.58 -11.48
CA SER A 46 4.08 -16.14 -11.63
C SER A 46 3.11 -15.41 -12.56
N ASP A 47 2.34 -16.12 -13.39
CA ASP A 47 1.24 -15.60 -14.19
C ASP A 47 -0.11 -15.50 -13.43
N GLY A 48 -0.14 -15.90 -12.15
CA GLY A 48 -1.33 -15.88 -11.31
C GLY A 48 -2.22 -17.12 -11.42
N THR A 49 -1.71 -18.22 -11.97
CA THR A 49 -2.45 -19.47 -12.11
C THR A 49 -2.16 -20.42 -10.94
N PHE A 50 -3.22 -20.95 -10.33
CA PHE A 50 -3.18 -21.99 -9.30
C PHE A 50 -3.36 -23.37 -9.90
N ARG A 51 -2.67 -24.34 -9.31
CA ARG A 51 -2.85 -25.78 -9.57
C ARG A 51 -2.54 -26.56 -8.29
N LEU A 52 -2.92 -27.84 -8.23
CA LEU A 52 -2.43 -28.72 -7.18
C LEU A 52 -0.89 -28.74 -7.19
N GLY A 53 -0.31 -28.60 -6.02
CA GLY A 53 1.12 -28.73 -5.83
C GLY A 53 1.59 -30.19 -5.88
N PRO A 54 2.90 -30.44 -5.90
CA PRO A 54 3.43 -31.77 -5.73
C PRO A 54 3.07 -32.31 -4.34
N ARG A 55 2.90 -33.60 -4.23
CA ARG A 55 2.71 -34.24 -2.94
C ARG A 55 3.98 -34.04 -2.09
N PHE A 56 3.78 -33.46 -0.89
CA PHE A 56 4.86 -33.08 0.02
C PHE A 56 4.65 -33.77 1.36
N ASP A 57 5.29 -34.96 1.52
CA ASP A 57 5.07 -35.83 2.66
C ASP A 57 6.11 -35.60 3.75
N LEU A 58 5.68 -35.49 5.01
CA LEU A 58 6.60 -35.56 6.15
C LEU A 58 7.21 -36.94 6.27
N VAL A 59 8.55 -37.04 6.21
CA VAL A 59 9.31 -38.28 6.40
C VAL A 59 9.69 -38.42 7.87
N LYS A 60 10.22 -37.34 8.47
CA LYS A 60 10.70 -37.37 9.85
C LYS A 60 10.61 -35.99 10.47
N GLU A 61 10.13 -35.92 11.67
CA GLU A 61 10.33 -34.79 12.59
C GLU A 61 11.46 -35.15 13.54
N THR A 62 12.47 -34.32 13.63
CA THR A 62 13.64 -34.54 14.51
C THR A 62 13.49 -33.74 15.80
N ASP A 63 14.31 -34.02 16.78
CA ASP A 63 14.45 -33.23 18.00
C ASP A 63 15.48 -32.11 17.87
N SER A 64 16.12 -31.94 16.69
CA SER A 64 16.94 -30.76 16.36
C SER A 64 16.08 -29.60 15.89
N ALA A 65 16.42 -28.38 16.35
CA ALA A 65 15.72 -27.18 15.89
C ALA A 65 16.02 -26.84 14.43
N TYR A 66 17.22 -27.20 13.97
CA TYR A 66 17.74 -26.88 12.64
C TYR A 66 18.27 -28.12 11.97
N LEU A 67 18.00 -28.28 10.67
CA LEU A 67 18.66 -29.22 9.79
C LEU A 67 19.38 -28.41 8.70
N TRP A 68 20.73 -28.48 8.70
CA TRP A 68 21.55 -27.65 7.80
C TRP A 68 21.98 -28.40 6.53
N ALA A 69 22.26 -29.68 6.63
CA ALA A 69 22.80 -30.45 5.56
C ALA A 69 22.05 -31.76 5.36
N VAL A 70 21.95 -32.19 4.10
CA VAL A 70 21.42 -33.49 3.70
C VAL A 70 22.34 -34.08 2.64
N VAL A 71 22.74 -35.34 2.81
CA VAL A 71 23.47 -36.09 1.79
C VAL A 71 22.90 -37.49 1.65
N GLU A 72 23.03 -38.07 0.46
CA GLU A 72 22.59 -39.43 0.14
C GLU A 72 23.81 -40.34 -0.17
N ASP A 73 23.87 -41.52 0.42
CA ASP A 73 24.90 -42.49 0.07
C ASP A 73 24.49 -43.39 -1.12
N SER A 74 25.41 -44.17 -1.62
CA SER A 74 25.17 -45.10 -2.74
C SER A 74 24.10 -46.17 -2.45
N LYS A 75 23.77 -46.40 -1.17
CA LYS A 75 22.73 -47.34 -0.70
C LYS A 75 21.39 -46.66 -0.50
N LYS A 76 21.27 -45.37 -0.89
CA LYS A 76 20.10 -44.56 -0.74
C LYS A 76 19.73 -44.23 0.72
N ASN A 77 20.65 -44.33 1.66
CA ASN A 77 20.46 -43.78 2.99
C ASN A 77 20.64 -42.26 2.91
N LEU A 78 19.72 -41.51 3.54
CA LEU A 78 19.86 -40.07 3.74
C LEU A 78 20.49 -39.82 5.10
N TYR A 79 21.45 -38.92 5.14
CA TYR A 79 22.04 -38.43 6.38
C TYR A 79 21.73 -36.94 6.54
N LEU A 80 21.24 -36.55 7.73
CA LEU A 80 20.84 -35.18 8.04
C LEU A 80 21.77 -34.62 9.12
N GLY A 81 22.40 -33.50 8.85
CA GLY A 81 23.13 -32.71 9.85
C GLY A 81 22.25 -31.74 10.56
N GLY A 82 22.15 -31.85 11.88
CA GLY A 82 21.28 -31.00 12.69
C GLY A 82 22.02 -30.17 13.74
N GLY A 83 21.34 -29.12 14.22
CA GLY A 83 21.82 -28.26 15.28
C GLY A 83 20.85 -28.11 16.44
N SER A 84 21.43 -27.86 17.62
CA SER A 84 20.77 -27.77 18.93
C SER A 84 19.85 -28.94 19.25
N PRO A 85 20.40 -30.16 19.46
CA PRO A 85 21.83 -30.52 19.57
C PRO A 85 22.47 -30.89 18.24
N GLY A 86 23.84 -30.94 18.21
CA GLY A 86 24.64 -31.35 17.06
C GLY A 86 24.57 -32.85 16.81
N ARG A 87 23.69 -33.26 15.90
CA ARG A 87 23.42 -34.68 15.58
C ARG A 87 23.47 -34.96 14.09
N VAL A 88 23.79 -36.17 13.77
CA VAL A 88 23.57 -36.77 12.45
C VAL A 88 22.45 -37.80 12.57
N TYR A 89 21.40 -37.65 11.79
CA TYR A 89 20.32 -38.64 11.66
C TYR A 89 20.55 -39.47 10.40
N LYS A 90 20.29 -40.79 10.48
CA LYS A 90 20.27 -41.70 9.34
C LYS A 90 18.83 -42.09 9.03
N ILE A 91 18.43 -41.91 7.79
CA ILE A 91 17.12 -42.27 7.26
C ILE A 91 17.36 -43.35 6.19
N PRO A 92 17.18 -44.62 6.49
CA PRO A 92 17.34 -45.68 5.49
C PRO A 92 16.18 -45.66 4.48
N PRO A 93 16.34 -46.21 3.27
CA PRO A 93 15.25 -46.34 2.29
C PRO A 93 14.07 -47.15 2.84
N THR A 94 14.34 -48.09 3.70
CA THR A 94 13.38 -48.93 4.42
C THR A 94 13.83 -49.06 5.87
N GLY A 95 12.89 -48.95 6.83
CA GLY A 95 13.19 -49.01 8.26
C GLY A 95 13.03 -47.68 8.95
N GLU A 96 13.30 -47.66 10.24
CA GLU A 96 13.10 -46.49 11.08
C GLU A 96 14.28 -45.51 11.07
N PRO A 97 14.04 -44.20 11.04
CA PRO A 97 15.06 -43.18 11.22
C PRO A 97 15.73 -43.27 12.59
N THR A 98 17.08 -43.16 12.64
CA THR A 98 17.86 -43.27 13.89
C THR A 98 18.79 -42.07 14.05
N VAL A 99 19.14 -41.72 15.32
CA VAL A 99 20.33 -40.91 15.60
C VAL A 99 21.55 -41.73 15.31
N PHE A 100 22.36 -41.31 14.34
CA PHE A 100 23.52 -42.03 13.86
C PHE A 100 24.79 -41.57 14.56
N PHE A 101 24.88 -40.29 14.89
CA PHE A 101 26.01 -39.69 15.59
C PHE A 101 25.56 -38.47 16.40
N GLU A 102 26.19 -38.22 17.52
CA GLU A 102 25.99 -37.04 18.35
C GLU A 102 27.35 -36.49 18.76
N THR A 103 27.54 -35.18 18.65
CA THR A 103 28.73 -34.47 19.11
C THR A 103 28.40 -33.58 20.33
N GLN A 104 29.43 -33.19 21.06
CA GLN A 104 29.29 -32.16 22.11
C GLN A 104 29.20 -30.74 21.57
N GLU A 105 29.50 -30.56 20.28
CA GLU A 105 29.34 -29.29 19.59
C GLU A 105 27.85 -28.97 19.35
N ILE A 106 27.55 -27.69 19.10
CA ILE A 106 26.17 -27.23 19.01
C ILE A 106 25.46 -27.76 17.76
N GLU A 107 26.19 -27.87 16.64
CA GLU A 107 25.60 -28.24 15.35
C GLU A 107 26.55 -29.03 14.44
N ILE A 108 25.94 -29.77 13.52
CA ILE A 108 26.57 -30.33 12.33
C ILE A 108 26.10 -29.50 11.14
N HIS A 109 27.00 -28.72 10.56
CA HIS A 109 26.66 -27.75 9.52
C HIS A 109 26.85 -28.28 8.10
N ALA A 110 27.84 -29.15 7.89
CA ALA A 110 28.11 -29.77 6.59
C ALA A 110 28.30 -31.27 6.67
N LEU A 111 27.89 -31.98 5.63
CA LEU A 111 28.02 -33.40 5.46
C LEU A 111 28.58 -33.70 4.07
N ALA A 112 29.44 -34.73 3.96
CA ALA A 112 29.87 -35.27 2.68
C ALA A 112 30.02 -36.78 2.76
N VAL A 113 29.83 -37.48 1.62
CA VAL A 113 30.01 -38.93 1.50
C VAL A 113 31.07 -39.17 0.43
N ASP A 114 32.10 -39.97 0.75
CA ASP A 114 33.12 -40.35 -0.21
C ASP A 114 32.66 -41.52 -1.12
N ARG A 115 33.45 -41.88 -2.11
CA ARG A 115 33.13 -42.96 -3.04
C ARG A 115 33.04 -44.35 -2.41
N GLN A 116 33.64 -44.53 -1.22
CA GLN A 116 33.54 -45.78 -0.45
C GLN A 116 32.29 -45.79 0.46
N GLY A 117 31.47 -44.73 0.45
CA GLY A 117 30.26 -44.59 1.24
C GLY A 117 30.55 -44.27 2.72
N ARG A 118 31.73 -43.72 3.04
CA ARG A 118 32.05 -43.22 4.37
C ARG A 118 31.49 -41.81 4.51
N LEU A 119 30.85 -41.54 5.64
CA LEU A 119 30.26 -40.22 5.94
C LEU A 119 31.26 -39.35 6.69
N TYR A 120 31.29 -38.08 6.30
CA TYR A 120 32.06 -37.06 6.97
C TYR A 120 31.13 -35.96 7.44
N ALA A 121 31.29 -35.49 8.69
CA ALA A 121 30.46 -34.51 9.34
C ALA A 121 31.32 -33.40 9.92
N ALA A 122 30.98 -32.15 9.57
CA ALA A 122 31.64 -30.95 10.10
C ALA A 122 30.81 -30.35 11.20
N SER A 123 31.42 -30.12 12.37
CA SER A 123 30.81 -29.51 13.54
C SER A 123 31.08 -28.01 13.59
N ALA A 124 30.24 -27.27 14.37
CA ALA A 124 30.42 -25.87 14.73
C ALA A 124 29.87 -25.60 16.16
N PRO A 125 30.43 -24.61 16.94
CA PRO A 125 31.57 -23.75 16.60
C PRO A 125 32.88 -24.52 16.62
N ASP A 126 33.76 -24.78 17.13
CA ASP A 126 35.03 -25.50 17.10
C ASP A 126 35.12 -26.49 15.95
N GLY A 127 35.24 -26.00 14.74
CA GLY A 127 35.11 -26.70 13.48
C GLY A 127 36.03 -27.94 13.33
N LYS A 128 35.49 -29.12 13.64
CA LYS A 128 36.15 -30.42 13.45
C LYS A 128 35.41 -31.24 12.40
N ILE A 129 36.16 -32.06 11.66
CA ILE A 129 35.59 -32.99 10.72
C ILE A 129 35.70 -34.41 11.30
N TYR A 130 34.54 -35.01 11.52
CA TYR A 130 34.45 -36.39 11.97
C TYR A 130 34.26 -37.32 10.78
N ARG A 131 34.95 -38.46 10.77
CA ARG A 131 34.67 -39.56 9.87
C ARG A 131 33.88 -40.64 10.62
N LEU A 132 32.73 -40.98 10.07
CA LEU A 132 31.75 -41.87 10.67
C LEU A 132 31.79 -43.23 9.97
N ALA A 133 31.99 -44.28 10.73
CA ALA A 133 31.93 -45.66 10.22
C ALA A 133 30.45 -46.11 10.05
N PRO A 134 30.17 -47.19 9.28
CA PRO A 134 28.80 -47.64 9.06
C PRO A 134 28.01 -48.05 10.31
N ASP A 135 28.69 -48.35 11.41
CA ASP A 135 28.12 -48.65 12.73
C ASP A 135 27.86 -47.40 13.59
N GLY A 136 28.20 -46.19 13.10
CA GLY A 136 28.07 -44.95 13.82
C GLY A 136 29.28 -44.56 14.69
N THR A 137 30.29 -45.40 14.77
CA THR A 137 31.53 -45.03 15.46
C THR A 137 32.24 -43.90 14.74
N SER A 138 32.76 -42.93 15.50
CA SER A 138 33.36 -41.72 14.97
C SER A 138 34.81 -41.53 15.36
N SER A 139 35.58 -40.89 14.51
CA SER A 139 36.92 -40.40 14.79
C SER A 139 37.10 -39.01 14.19
N VAL A 140 37.87 -38.14 14.87
CA VAL A 140 38.27 -36.87 14.26
C VAL A 140 39.18 -37.20 13.09
N PHE A 141 38.75 -36.79 11.90
CA PHE A 141 39.46 -36.99 10.64
C PHE A 141 40.42 -35.84 10.35
N TYR A 142 39.98 -34.61 10.56
CA TYR A 142 40.78 -33.42 10.35
C TYR A 142 40.28 -32.26 11.21
N ASP A 143 41.19 -31.43 11.70
CA ASP A 143 40.90 -30.20 12.43
C ASP A 143 41.67 -29.05 11.76
N PRO A 144 40.97 -28.18 11.01
CA PRO A 144 41.57 -27.01 10.33
C PRO A 144 41.90 -25.85 11.28
N GLN A 145 41.65 -25.98 12.59
CA GLN A 145 41.87 -24.96 13.59
C GLN A 145 41.09 -23.67 13.27
N THR A 146 39.83 -23.81 12.85
CA THR A 146 38.90 -22.71 12.53
C THR A 146 37.59 -22.90 13.28
N LYS A 147 36.84 -21.83 13.49
CA LYS A 147 35.56 -21.90 14.20
C LYS A 147 34.44 -22.50 13.35
N TYR A 148 34.44 -22.19 12.06
CA TYR A 148 33.34 -22.54 11.16
C TYR A 148 33.83 -23.33 9.97
N ILE A 149 33.19 -24.46 9.70
CA ILE A 149 33.26 -25.20 8.47
C ILE A 149 31.90 -25.10 7.83
N TRP A 150 31.84 -24.48 6.65
CA TRP A 150 30.60 -24.17 5.99
C TRP A 150 30.16 -25.24 5.00
N ASP A 151 31.10 -25.86 4.30
CA ASP A 151 30.80 -26.85 3.29
C ASP A 151 31.94 -27.84 3.09
N LEU A 152 31.59 -29.03 2.61
CA LEU A 152 32.49 -30.15 2.37
C LEU A 152 32.21 -30.77 1.01
N VAL A 153 33.23 -30.96 0.18
CA VAL A 153 33.08 -31.64 -1.11
C VAL A 153 34.30 -32.50 -1.45
N PHE A 154 34.08 -33.66 -2.07
CA PHE A 154 35.14 -34.55 -2.51
C PHE A 154 35.46 -34.39 -4.00
N ASP A 155 36.76 -34.41 -4.37
CA ASP A 155 37.18 -34.50 -5.76
C ASP A 155 37.16 -35.97 -6.26
N SER A 156 37.58 -36.16 -7.55
CA SER A 156 37.63 -37.45 -8.19
C SER A 156 38.67 -38.41 -7.58
N LYS A 157 39.55 -37.94 -6.70
CA LYS A 157 40.62 -38.70 -6.04
C LYS A 157 40.35 -38.90 -4.55
N ASP A 158 39.13 -38.65 -4.10
CA ASP A 158 38.73 -38.70 -2.69
C ASP A 158 39.52 -37.71 -1.79
N ASN A 159 40.07 -36.58 -2.35
CA ASN A 159 40.52 -35.49 -1.50
C ASN A 159 39.30 -34.69 -1.06
N LEU A 160 39.25 -34.38 0.23
CA LEU A 160 38.18 -33.54 0.82
C LEU A 160 38.59 -32.09 0.74
N TYR A 161 37.76 -31.26 0.10
CA TYR A 161 37.84 -29.80 0.17
C TYR A 161 36.94 -29.30 1.27
N VAL A 162 37.45 -28.38 2.08
CA VAL A 162 36.84 -27.89 3.29
C VAL A 162 36.73 -26.38 3.21
N ALA A 163 35.51 -25.84 3.09
CA ALA A 163 35.24 -24.44 3.11
C ALA A 163 35.18 -23.91 4.55
N THR A 164 35.96 -22.89 4.83
CA THR A 164 36.05 -22.37 6.21
C THR A 164 35.64 -20.92 6.35
N GLY A 165 35.28 -20.52 7.59
CA GLY A 165 35.07 -19.14 8.00
C GLY A 165 36.32 -18.50 8.62
N ASP A 166 36.16 -17.23 9.07
CA ASP A 166 37.13 -16.36 9.72
C ASP A 166 38.29 -15.89 8.83
N LYS A 167 38.83 -16.75 7.96
CA LYS A 167 40.00 -16.43 7.11
C LYS A 167 39.74 -16.71 5.62
N GLY A 168 38.53 -17.06 5.22
CA GLY A 168 38.17 -17.32 3.83
C GLY A 168 39.09 -18.36 3.14
N GLN A 169 39.40 -19.47 3.80
CA GLN A 169 40.30 -20.47 3.34
C GLN A 169 39.58 -21.75 2.89
N ILE A 170 40.15 -22.42 1.91
CA ILE A 170 39.77 -23.77 1.51
C ILE A 170 40.96 -24.70 1.82
N PHE A 171 40.74 -25.72 2.62
CA PHE A 171 41.71 -26.75 2.84
C PHE A 171 41.49 -27.92 1.90
N ARG A 172 42.57 -28.58 1.46
CA ARG A 172 42.51 -29.86 0.77
C ARG A 172 43.09 -30.91 1.72
N VAL A 173 42.29 -31.91 2.04
CA VAL A 173 42.64 -33.00 2.96
C VAL A 173 42.70 -34.30 2.17
N THR A 174 43.82 -35.00 2.24
CA THR A 174 44.00 -36.29 1.55
C THR A 174 43.16 -37.40 2.21
N PRO A 175 42.92 -38.53 1.55
CA PRO A 175 42.19 -39.68 2.14
C PRO A 175 42.78 -40.21 3.44
N ASN A 176 44.07 -39.93 3.72
CA ASN A 176 44.76 -40.29 4.94
C ASN A 176 44.57 -39.27 6.11
N GLY A 177 43.91 -38.14 5.87
CA GLY A 177 43.68 -37.11 6.86
C GLY A 177 44.75 -36.00 6.92
N GLU A 178 45.68 -35.98 5.97
CA GLU A 178 46.69 -34.90 5.89
C GLU A 178 46.12 -33.70 5.12
N GLY A 179 45.96 -32.58 5.83
CA GLY A 179 45.36 -31.38 5.28
C GLY A 179 46.34 -30.24 5.10
N LYS A 180 46.13 -29.41 4.09
CA LYS A 180 46.84 -28.15 3.87
C LYS A 180 45.92 -27.10 3.27
N VAL A 181 46.25 -25.84 3.46
CA VAL A 181 45.56 -24.71 2.77
C VAL A 181 45.78 -24.90 1.27
N PHE A 182 44.68 -25.03 0.54
CA PHE A 182 44.66 -25.14 -0.91
C PHE A 182 44.44 -23.80 -1.58
N PHE A 183 43.57 -22.98 -1.01
CA PHE A 183 43.24 -21.66 -1.50
C PHE A 183 42.99 -20.72 -0.32
N SER A 184 43.35 -19.45 -0.48
CA SER A 184 43.07 -18.41 0.49
C SER A 184 42.59 -17.13 -0.21
N SER A 185 41.50 -16.55 0.24
CA SER A 185 40.95 -15.32 -0.24
C SER A 185 41.10 -14.19 0.81
N GLU A 186 40.79 -12.96 0.43
CA GLU A 186 40.65 -11.84 1.37
C GLU A 186 39.24 -11.79 2.01
N GLU A 187 38.35 -12.70 1.63
CA GLU A 187 36.99 -12.79 2.14
C GLU A 187 36.98 -13.37 3.55
N THR A 188 35.90 -13.08 4.30
CA THR A 188 35.76 -13.62 5.67
C THR A 188 35.38 -15.10 5.63
N HIS A 189 34.47 -15.49 4.75
CA HIS A 189 33.93 -16.84 4.66
C HIS A 189 33.90 -17.35 3.21
N ILE A 190 34.21 -18.63 3.05
CA ILE A 190 33.80 -19.41 1.90
C ILE A 190 32.56 -20.20 2.33
N ARG A 191 31.40 -19.84 1.74
CA ARG A 191 30.08 -20.30 2.22
C ARG A 191 29.56 -21.54 1.54
N SER A 192 29.93 -21.72 0.28
CA SER A 192 29.48 -22.87 -0.51
C SER A 192 30.57 -23.36 -1.44
N LEU A 193 30.63 -24.66 -1.64
CA LEU A 193 31.57 -25.36 -2.55
C LEU A 193 30.80 -26.33 -3.43
N ILE A 194 31.27 -26.45 -4.68
CA ILE A 194 30.91 -27.57 -5.55
C ILE A 194 32.07 -27.89 -6.47
N VAL A 195 32.21 -29.15 -6.85
CA VAL A 195 33.27 -29.63 -7.76
C VAL A 195 32.64 -30.22 -9.01
N ASP A 196 33.23 -29.94 -10.17
CA ASP A 196 32.82 -30.54 -11.43
C ASP A 196 33.53 -31.90 -11.72
N GLN A 197 33.16 -32.51 -12.82
CA GLN A 197 33.74 -33.77 -13.27
C GLN A 197 35.23 -33.67 -13.68
N HIS A 198 35.78 -32.45 -13.79
CA HIS A 198 37.19 -32.20 -14.12
C HIS A 198 38.01 -31.78 -12.88
N ASP A 199 37.46 -31.98 -11.68
CA ASP A 199 38.02 -31.54 -10.40
C ASP A 199 38.21 -30.01 -10.31
N THR A 200 37.47 -29.19 -11.12
CA THR A 200 37.39 -27.74 -10.96
C THR A 200 36.46 -27.42 -9.81
N LEU A 201 36.95 -26.64 -8.88
CA LEU A 201 36.19 -26.22 -7.71
C LEU A 201 35.50 -24.86 -7.98
N PHE A 202 34.23 -24.75 -7.62
CA PHE A 202 33.53 -23.48 -7.57
C PHE A 202 33.22 -23.12 -6.12
N ALA A 203 33.45 -21.87 -5.77
CA ALA A 203 33.28 -21.38 -4.41
C ALA A 203 32.45 -20.07 -4.37
N GLY A 204 31.54 -20.03 -3.42
CA GLY A 204 30.78 -18.82 -3.09
C GLY A 204 31.28 -18.17 -1.83
N THR A 205 31.42 -16.84 -1.83
CA THR A 205 32.01 -16.09 -0.71
C THR A 205 31.00 -15.21 0.04
N ASP A 206 31.39 -14.75 1.22
CA ASP A 206 30.83 -13.67 2.05
C ASP A 206 32.05 -12.86 2.59
N ALA A 207 32.17 -11.57 2.41
CA ALA A 207 31.24 -10.45 2.39
C ALA A 207 31.07 -9.75 1.03
N SER A 208 31.79 -10.14 -0.02
CA SER A 208 31.73 -9.49 -1.34
C SER A 208 30.84 -10.23 -2.34
N GLY A 209 30.27 -11.39 -1.97
CA GLY A 209 29.39 -12.16 -2.83
C GLY A 209 30.02 -12.60 -4.14
N MET A 210 31.29 -12.97 -4.12
CA MET A 210 32.02 -13.46 -5.30
C MET A 210 31.75 -14.95 -5.55
N ILE A 211 31.68 -15.30 -6.81
CA ILE A 211 31.64 -16.67 -7.31
C ILE A 211 32.96 -16.95 -7.99
N LEU A 212 33.73 -17.85 -7.42
CA LEU A 212 35.08 -18.20 -7.84
C LEU A 212 35.09 -19.53 -8.58
N ARG A 213 35.94 -19.63 -9.61
CA ARG A 213 36.34 -20.89 -10.23
C ARG A 213 37.80 -21.13 -9.87
N ILE A 214 38.12 -22.30 -9.28
CA ILE A 214 39.45 -22.63 -8.81
C ILE A 214 39.87 -23.94 -9.48
N GLN A 215 40.98 -23.91 -10.22
CA GLN A 215 41.52 -25.05 -10.93
C GLN A 215 42.18 -26.05 -9.96
N PRO A 216 42.38 -27.32 -10.34
CA PRO A 216 43.04 -28.33 -9.50
C PRO A 216 44.46 -27.97 -9.04
N ASP A 217 45.12 -27.03 -9.71
CA ASP A 217 46.43 -26.49 -9.34
C ASP A 217 46.34 -25.32 -8.32
N GLY A 218 45.14 -24.85 -7.97
CA GLY A 218 44.88 -23.74 -7.09
C GLY A 218 44.74 -22.36 -7.77
N THR A 219 44.90 -22.28 -9.09
CA THR A 219 44.69 -21.04 -9.84
C THR A 219 43.22 -20.65 -9.82
N SER A 220 42.91 -19.42 -9.41
CA SER A 220 41.53 -18.93 -9.25
C SER A 220 41.17 -17.87 -10.23
N PHE A 221 39.89 -17.78 -10.57
CA PHE A 221 39.28 -16.74 -11.39
C PHE A 221 37.91 -16.39 -10.86
N VAL A 222 37.61 -15.06 -10.73
CA VAL A 222 36.29 -14.59 -10.37
C VAL A 222 35.36 -14.69 -11.58
N LEU A 223 34.37 -15.58 -11.50
CA LEU A 223 33.38 -15.73 -12.55
C LEU A 223 32.38 -14.59 -12.52
N TYR A 224 31.95 -14.21 -11.33
CA TYR A 224 30.97 -13.16 -11.14
C TYR A 224 31.06 -12.57 -9.73
N GLU A 225 30.90 -11.27 -9.62
CA GLU A 225 30.68 -10.57 -8.37
C GLU A 225 29.22 -10.15 -8.28
N SER A 226 28.48 -10.76 -7.35
CA SER A 226 27.07 -10.46 -7.12
C SER A 226 26.91 -9.06 -6.47
N PRO A 227 25.82 -8.32 -6.75
CA PRO A 227 25.46 -7.14 -5.97
C PRO A 227 25.03 -7.51 -4.55
N LYS A 228 24.82 -8.78 -4.24
CA LYS A 228 24.51 -9.31 -2.91
C LYS A 228 25.78 -9.63 -2.14
N LYS A 229 25.64 -9.66 -0.80
CA LYS A 229 26.75 -9.80 0.12
C LYS A 229 27.33 -11.23 0.16
N GLU A 230 26.46 -12.24 0.15
CA GLU A 230 26.79 -13.62 0.45
C GLU A 230 26.25 -14.56 -0.63
N VAL A 231 27.06 -15.54 -1.09
CA VAL A 231 26.66 -16.62 -1.98
C VAL A 231 26.37 -17.86 -1.14
N THR A 232 25.09 -18.16 -0.93
CA THR A 232 24.62 -19.20 0.00
C THR A 232 24.58 -20.59 -0.59
N ALA A 233 24.39 -20.73 -1.92
CA ALA A 233 24.28 -22.03 -2.57
C ALA A 233 24.82 -21.97 -4.01
N LEU A 234 25.46 -23.07 -4.39
CA LEU A 234 25.95 -23.35 -5.75
C LEU A 234 25.38 -24.69 -6.22
N LEU A 235 25.09 -24.79 -7.52
CA LEU A 235 24.62 -26.04 -8.13
C LEU A 235 25.08 -26.10 -9.59
N LEU A 236 25.67 -27.26 -10.01
CA LEU A 236 25.99 -27.51 -11.40
C LEU A 236 24.79 -28.10 -12.14
N GLY A 237 24.48 -27.53 -13.27
CA GLY A 237 23.47 -28.04 -14.18
C GLY A 237 24.04 -29.07 -15.15
N PRO A 238 23.17 -29.80 -15.89
CA PRO A 238 23.58 -30.93 -16.76
C PRO A 238 24.38 -30.49 -17.99
N GLU A 239 24.27 -29.25 -18.42
CA GLU A 239 24.99 -28.68 -19.58
C GLU A 239 26.29 -27.97 -19.16
N GLY A 240 26.70 -28.10 -17.88
CA GLY A 240 27.88 -27.45 -17.31
C GLY A 240 27.65 -26.01 -16.86
N GLU A 241 26.41 -25.52 -16.89
CA GLU A 241 26.05 -24.24 -16.32
C GLU A 241 26.11 -24.27 -14.78
N LEU A 242 26.46 -23.15 -14.17
CA LEU A 242 26.48 -22.97 -12.73
C LEU A 242 25.30 -22.14 -12.31
N TYR A 243 24.48 -22.64 -11.40
CA TYR A 243 23.47 -21.86 -10.68
C TYR A 243 24.06 -21.39 -9.36
N ALA A 244 23.80 -20.11 -9.03
CA ALA A 244 24.27 -19.50 -7.80
C ALA A 244 23.16 -18.70 -7.15
N ALA A 245 22.98 -18.88 -5.84
CA ALA A 245 22.08 -18.05 -5.04
C ALA A 245 22.90 -17.09 -4.18
N ALA A 246 22.53 -15.80 -4.21
CA ALA A 246 23.19 -14.77 -3.43
C ALA A 246 22.16 -13.95 -2.62
N VAL A 247 22.53 -13.58 -1.39
CA VAL A 247 21.62 -12.97 -0.42
C VAL A 247 22.25 -11.77 0.29
N GLY A 248 21.39 -10.93 0.87
CA GLY A 248 21.77 -9.78 1.68
C GLY A 248 22.30 -8.61 0.85
N ASP A 249 22.09 -7.38 1.35
CA ASP A 249 22.62 -6.19 0.69
C ASP A 249 24.05 -5.93 1.16
N LYS A 250 24.94 -5.55 0.22
CA LYS A 250 26.26 -5.02 0.55
C LYS A 250 26.08 -3.71 1.31
N VAL A 251 26.77 -3.56 2.44
CA VAL A 251 26.82 -2.28 3.15
C VAL A 251 27.59 -1.32 2.28
N VAL A 252 26.93 -0.34 1.70
CA VAL A 252 27.58 0.76 0.98
C VAL A 252 28.38 1.55 2.02
N ALA A 253 29.71 1.59 1.88
CA ALA A 253 30.56 2.40 2.73
C ALA A 253 30.09 3.86 2.75
N PRO A 254 30.13 4.58 3.89
CA PRO A 254 29.45 5.85 4.07
C PRO A 254 30.11 6.95 3.26
N GLY A 255 29.52 7.23 2.08
CA GLY A 255 29.75 8.46 1.32
C GLY A 255 28.55 9.42 1.38
N GLN A 256 27.50 9.11 2.13
CA GLN A 256 26.38 10.03 2.36
C GLN A 256 26.40 10.57 3.81
N PRO A 257 26.16 11.89 3.99
CA PRO A 257 26.09 12.44 5.34
C PRO A 257 24.95 11.75 6.11
N ALA A 258 25.29 11.22 7.28
CA ALA A 258 24.31 10.66 8.19
C ALA A 258 23.21 11.69 8.48
N PRO A 259 21.93 11.27 8.64
CA PRO A 259 20.90 12.18 9.10
C PRO A 259 21.35 12.77 10.44
N VAL A 260 21.33 14.10 10.51
CA VAL A 260 21.68 14.84 11.73
C VAL A 260 20.77 14.38 12.84
N VAL A 261 21.28 13.56 13.74
CA VAL A 261 20.61 13.27 15.00
C VAL A 261 20.64 14.56 15.82
N VAL A 262 19.50 15.24 15.86
CA VAL A 262 19.30 16.38 16.77
C VAL A 262 19.42 15.83 18.18
N GLN A 263 20.51 16.12 18.86
CA GLN A 263 20.67 15.80 20.28
C GLN A 263 19.63 16.59 21.08
N PRO A 264 18.87 15.96 21.97
CA PRO A 264 17.97 16.68 22.87
C PRO A 264 18.79 17.59 23.80
N ALA A 265 18.23 18.76 24.09
CA ALA A 265 18.81 19.71 25.02
C ALA A 265 19.06 19.08 26.40
N PRO A 266 20.10 19.52 27.15
CA PRO A 266 20.41 18.95 28.45
C PRO A 266 19.25 19.12 29.44
N GLY A 267 18.70 18.01 29.93
CA GLY A 267 17.66 17.99 30.96
C GLY A 267 16.40 17.17 30.65
N GLN A 268 16.21 16.61 29.43
CA GLN A 268 15.11 15.70 29.17
C GLN A 268 15.52 14.24 29.37
N VAL A 269 14.96 13.59 30.37
CA VAL A 269 15.07 12.15 30.60
C VAL A 269 14.04 11.47 29.66
N VAL A 270 14.52 10.92 28.55
CA VAL A 270 13.71 10.05 27.70
C VAL A 270 13.75 8.63 28.30
N PRO A 271 12.60 7.99 28.61
CA PRO A 271 12.59 6.60 29.05
C PRO A 271 13.19 5.70 27.97
N GLN A 272 14.29 5.01 28.28
CA GLN A 272 14.81 3.98 27.39
C GLN A 272 13.84 2.79 27.37
N PRO A 273 13.45 2.30 26.17
CA PRO A 273 12.71 1.04 26.09
C PRO A 273 13.58 -0.10 26.65
N PRO A 274 12.98 -1.12 27.27
CA PRO A 274 13.72 -2.25 27.81
C PRO A 274 14.58 -2.89 26.72
N ARG A 275 15.88 -3.03 26.99
CA ARG A 275 16.80 -3.77 26.13
C ARG A 275 16.40 -5.24 26.17
N ILE A 276 15.76 -5.72 25.13
CA ILE A 276 15.61 -7.15 24.85
C ILE A 276 17.02 -7.63 24.45
N PRO A 277 17.59 -8.66 25.11
CA PRO A 277 18.85 -9.23 24.66
C PRO A 277 18.67 -9.72 23.22
N PRO A 278 19.61 -9.44 22.29
CA PRO A 278 19.52 -9.97 20.95
C PRO A 278 19.50 -11.50 21.04
N SER A 279 18.43 -12.11 20.56
CA SER A 279 18.43 -13.56 20.31
C SER A 279 19.51 -13.83 19.27
N MET A 280 20.47 -14.70 19.59
CA MET A 280 21.70 -14.90 18.83
C MET A 280 21.49 -15.44 17.40
N PHE A 281 20.28 -15.63 16.90
CA PHE A 281 20.00 -16.38 15.66
C PHE A 281 18.97 -15.77 14.73
N THR A 282 18.58 -14.51 14.87
CA THR A 282 17.89 -13.82 13.78
C THR A 282 18.89 -12.93 13.06
N VAL A 283 19.59 -13.53 12.09
CA VAL A 283 20.29 -12.74 11.07
C VAL A 283 19.20 -12.11 10.21
N ASN A 284 18.84 -10.89 10.52
CA ASN A 284 17.96 -10.09 9.67
C ASN A 284 18.79 -9.67 8.45
N LEU A 285 18.93 -10.57 7.47
CA LEU A 285 19.57 -10.30 6.18
C LEU A 285 18.61 -9.39 5.39
N ALA A 286 18.69 -8.09 5.66
CA ALA A 286 18.00 -7.10 4.86
C ALA A 286 18.47 -7.25 3.39
N GLY A 287 17.53 -7.18 2.42
CA GLY A 287 17.86 -7.07 1.01
C GLY A 287 17.48 -8.27 0.14
N GLY A 288 16.86 -9.32 0.69
CA GLY A 288 16.37 -10.47 -0.08
C GLY A 288 17.45 -11.23 -0.84
N SER A 289 17.05 -11.95 -1.90
CA SER A 289 17.94 -12.85 -2.65
C SER A 289 17.83 -12.68 -4.16
N GLU A 290 18.88 -13.09 -4.85
CA GLU A 290 18.95 -13.22 -6.30
C GLU A 290 19.53 -14.58 -6.69
N VAL A 291 18.99 -15.17 -7.76
CA VAL A 291 19.51 -16.44 -8.33
C VAL A 291 20.02 -16.16 -9.74
N TYR A 292 21.22 -16.65 -9.99
CA TYR A 292 21.94 -16.47 -11.24
C TYR A 292 22.14 -17.81 -11.94
N ARG A 293 22.14 -17.80 -13.27
CA ARG A 293 22.65 -18.85 -14.16
C ARG A 293 23.89 -18.31 -14.84
N ILE A 294 25.02 -19.03 -14.71
CA ILE A 294 26.30 -18.70 -15.33
C ILE A 294 26.62 -19.84 -16.31
N THR A 295 26.71 -19.53 -17.56
CA THR A 295 27.04 -20.50 -18.62
C THR A 295 28.54 -20.80 -18.62
N PRO A 296 29.01 -21.96 -19.24
CA PRO A 296 30.43 -22.30 -19.25
C PRO A 296 31.35 -21.25 -19.87
N ASP A 297 30.84 -20.42 -20.79
CA ASP A 297 31.54 -19.28 -21.39
C ASP A 297 31.62 -18.05 -20.46
N GLY A 298 31.00 -18.10 -19.26
CA GLY A 298 31.01 -17.02 -18.27
C GLY A 298 29.87 -16.01 -18.39
N SER A 299 28.94 -16.19 -19.34
CA SER A 299 27.77 -15.31 -19.45
C SER A 299 26.87 -15.50 -18.22
N THR A 300 26.56 -14.41 -17.52
CA THR A 300 25.75 -14.44 -16.29
C THR A 300 24.37 -13.81 -16.52
N GLN A 301 23.34 -14.55 -16.15
CA GLN A 301 21.96 -14.11 -16.21
C GLN A 301 21.31 -14.23 -14.84
N LYS A 302 20.69 -13.13 -14.36
CA LYS A 302 19.79 -13.19 -13.21
C LYS A 302 18.46 -13.81 -13.64
N ILE A 303 18.09 -14.94 -13.07
CA ILE A 303 16.90 -15.70 -13.45
C ILE A 303 15.76 -15.55 -12.46
N TRP A 304 16.05 -15.11 -11.21
CA TRP A 304 15.04 -14.88 -10.20
C TRP A 304 15.55 -13.90 -9.14
N ALA A 305 14.62 -13.17 -8.51
CA ALA A 305 14.90 -12.28 -7.38
C ALA A 305 13.68 -12.16 -6.47
N SER A 306 13.92 -12.06 -5.17
CA SER A 306 12.93 -11.72 -4.16
C SER A 306 13.51 -10.72 -3.16
N ARG A 307 12.68 -9.79 -2.68
CA ARG A 307 13.07 -8.86 -1.61
C ARG A 307 12.88 -9.44 -0.22
N ASN A 308 12.02 -10.44 -0.09
CA ASN A 308 11.58 -10.97 1.20
C ASN A 308 12.14 -12.36 1.50
N ASP A 309 12.37 -13.16 0.45
CA ASP A 309 12.84 -14.54 0.62
C ASP A 309 14.37 -14.60 0.66
N ILE A 310 14.90 -15.44 1.55
CA ILE A 310 16.32 -15.74 1.64
C ILE A 310 16.53 -17.14 1.08
N VAL A 311 17.34 -17.27 0.03
CA VAL A 311 17.65 -18.58 -0.58
C VAL A 311 18.73 -19.27 0.22
N TYR A 312 18.45 -20.51 0.64
CA TYR A 312 19.39 -21.39 1.35
C TYR A 312 19.91 -22.53 0.49
N SER A 313 19.10 -23.01 -0.45
CA SER A 313 19.44 -24.23 -1.19
C SER A 313 18.92 -24.21 -2.62
N LEU A 314 19.63 -24.92 -3.49
CA LEU A 314 19.31 -25.15 -4.89
C LEU A 314 19.33 -26.65 -5.18
N ALA A 315 18.42 -27.13 -6.04
CA ALA A 315 18.43 -28.50 -6.54
C ALA A 315 17.82 -28.58 -7.94
N LEU A 316 18.05 -29.66 -8.66
CA LEU A 316 17.29 -30.00 -9.87
C LEU A 316 16.27 -31.08 -9.53
N ASN A 317 15.05 -30.94 -10.01
CA ASN A 317 14.04 -31.99 -9.92
C ASN A 317 14.29 -33.06 -11.01
N GLY A 318 13.53 -34.18 -10.99
CA GLY A 318 13.65 -35.25 -11.96
C GLY A 318 13.41 -34.86 -13.42
N ALA A 319 12.83 -33.69 -13.68
CA ALA A 319 12.65 -33.12 -15.02
C ALA A 319 13.75 -32.09 -15.40
N GLY A 320 14.80 -31.95 -14.60
CA GLY A 320 15.90 -31.00 -14.82
C GLY A 320 15.52 -29.52 -14.55
N ARG A 321 14.41 -29.24 -13.85
CA ARG A 321 14.02 -27.90 -13.47
C ARG A 321 14.70 -27.48 -12.19
N LEU A 322 15.20 -26.24 -12.17
CA LEU A 322 15.81 -25.66 -10.98
C LEU A 322 14.76 -25.40 -9.90
N LEU A 323 15.02 -25.91 -8.71
CA LEU A 323 14.29 -25.64 -7.49
C LEU A 323 15.11 -24.72 -6.59
N VAL A 324 14.42 -23.81 -5.92
CA VAL A 324 15.00 -22.82 -5.01
C VAL A 324 14.29 -22.93 -3.66
N GLY A 325 15.02 -23.37 -2.65
CA GLY A 325 14.55 -23.48 -1.26
C GLY A 325 14.83 -22.19 -0.49
N THR A 326 13.79 -21.65 0.14
CA THR A 326 13.87 -20.34 0.77
C THR A 326 13.56 -20.36 2.27
N GLY A 327 13.96 -19.30 2.95
CA GLY A 327 13.58 -18.97 4.32
C GLY A 327 12.58 -17.83 4.39
N ASN A 328 12.29 -17.39 5.61
CA ASN A 328 11.24 -16.49 6.04
C ASN A 328 9.84 -17.12 5.98
N ASP A 329 9.39 -17.55 4.80
CA ASP A 329 8.10 -18.21 4.62
C ASP A 329 8.25 -19.72 4.26
N GLY A 330 9.46 -20.22 4.11
CA GLY A 330 9.72 -21.65 3.83
C GLY A 330 9.18 -22.13 2.49
N LYS A 331 9.28 -21.32 1.43
CA LYS A 331 8.78 -21.69 0.10
C LYS A 331 9.81 -22.44 -0.73
N ILE A 332 9.32 -23.33 -1.59
CA ILE A 332 10.10 -23.93 -2.67
C ILE A 332 9.58 -23.37 -3.98
N TYR A 333 10.45 -22.67 -4.71
CA TYR A 333 10.13 -22.18 -6.05
C TYR A 333 10.72 -23.12 -7.11
N GLN A 334 10.02 -23.25 -8.23
CA GLN A 334 10.51 -23.88 -9.45
C GLN A 334 10.70 -22.83 -10.52
N MET A 335 11.85 -22.81 -11.13
CA MET A 335 12.13 -21.94 -12.27
C MET A 335 11.66 -22.61 -13.57
N GLU A 336 10.99 -21.81 -14.39
CA GLU A 336 10.43 -22.24 -15.67
C GLU A 336 11.18 -21.57 -16.83
N PRO A 337 11.12 -22.13 -18.05
CA PRO A 337 11.66 -21.46 -19.23
C PRO A 337 11.03 -20.09 -19.45
N GLY A 338 11.81 -19.17 -20.02
CA GLY A 338 11.30 -17.83 -20.33
C GLY A 338 11.20 -16.86 -19.15
N GLY A 339 11.81 -17.19 -18.00
CA GLY A 339 11.86 -16.32 -16.84
C GLY A 339 10.60 -16.38 -15.95
N LEU A 340 9.71 -17.31 -16.20
CA LEU A 340 8.57 -17.60 -15.33
C LEU A 340 9.05 -18.45 -14.14
N TYR A 341 8.28 -18.43 -13.06
CA TYR A 341 8.51 -19.28 -11.89
C TYR A 341 7.20 -19.67 -11.23
N THR A 342 7.24 -20.70 -10.43
CA THR A 342 6.10 -21.20 -9.67
C THR A 342 6.50 -21.34 -8.20
N ALA A 343 5.74 -20.71 -7.29
CA ALA A 343 5.76 -21.08 -5.88
C ALA A 343 5.14 -22.47 -5.77
N LEU A 344 6.00 -23.49 -5.70
CA LEU A 344 5.61 -24.88 -5.87
C LEU A 344 5.04 -25.47 -4.59
N VAL A 345 5.67 -25.14 -3.46
CA VAL A 345 5.32 -25.60 -2.12
C VAL A 345 5.46 -24.43 -1.14
N ASP A 346 4.49 -24.30 -0.25
CA ASP A 346 4.55 -23.50 0.97
C ASP A 346 4.73 -24.49 2.14
N SER A 347 5.96 -24.57 2.65
CA SER A 347 6.32 -25.56 3.69
C SER A 347 5.68 -25.16 5.04
N PRO A 348 5.26 -26.16 5.84
CA PRO A 348 4.84 -25.88 7.23
C PRO A 348 5.94 -25.32 8.14
N SER A 349 7.22 -25.39 7.71
CA SER A 349 8.38 -24.82 8.41
C SER A 349 8.84 -23.55 7.72
N SER A 350 9.34 -22.58 8.47
CA SER A 350 9.69 -21.26 7.94
C SER A 350 10.95 -21.22 7.08
N GLN A 351 11.76 -22.28 7.05
CA GLN A 351 13.00 -22.32 6.29
C GLN A 351 13.19 -23.68 5.63
N VAL A 352 13.47 -23.71 4.33
CA VAL A 352 13.93 -24.86 3.56
C VAL A 352 15.43 -24.71 3.36
N THR A 353 16.19 -25.36 4.23
CA THR A 353 17.65 -25.17 4.36
C THR A 353 18.47 -26.04 3.43
N ALA A 354 17.97 -27.23 3.07
CA ALA A 354 18.62 -28.08 2.10
C ALA A 354 17.62 -28.79 1.19
N LEU A 355 17.99 -28.92 -0.10
CA LEU A 355 17.27 -29.67 -1.12
C LEU A 355 18.23 -30.68 -1.77
N VAL A 356 17.81 -31.93 -1.87
CA VAL A 356 18.61 -33.01 -2.50
C VAL A 356 17.73 -33.83 -3.43
N ALA A 357 18.18 -34.03 -4.66
CA ALA A 357 17.54 -34.96 -5.60
C ALA A 357 17.81 -36.41 -5.18
N SER A 358 16.79 -37.24 -5.05
CA SER A 358 16.87 -38.63 -4.62
C SER A 358 15.88 -39.50 -5.39
N GLY A 359 16.36 -40.38 -6.25
CA GLY A 359 15.52 -41.36 -6.96
C GLY A 359 14.42 -40.75 -7.85
N GLY A 360 14.64 -39.58 -8.45
CA GLY A 360 13.68 -38.87 -9.27
C GLY A 360 12.71 -38.00 -8.46
N GLU A 361 12.77 -38.03 -7.13
CA GLU A 361 12.07 -37.17 -6.18
C GLU A 361 13.03 -36.15 -5.58
N VAL A 362 12.54 -35.24 -4.78
CA VAL A 362 13.34 -34.25 -4.05
C VAL A 362 13.07 -34.34 -2.57
N VAL A 363 14.14 -34.38 -1.79
CA VAL A 363 14.08 -34.35 -0.33
C VAL A 363 14.39 -32.94 0.15
N ALA A 364 13.59 -32.42 1.06
CA ALA A 364 13.73 -31.08 1.64
C ALA A 364 13.93 -31.18 3.14
N ALA A 365 15.04 -30.67 3.64
CA ALA A 365 15.26 -30.45 5.05
C ALA A 365 14.85 -29.03 5.42
N THR A 366 14.27 -28.88 6.61
CA THR A 366 13.74 -27.62 7.09
C THR A 366 14.28 -27.26 8.47
N SER A 367 14.16 -25.98 8.83
CA SER A 367 14.56 -25.44 10.13
C SER A 367 13.43 -24.63 10.78
N ASN A 368 13.55 -24.36 12.07
CA ASN A 368 12.52 -23.77 12.94
C ASN A 368 11.23 -24.60 13.06
N VAL A 369 11.34 -25.76 12.92
CA VAL A 369 11.47 -27.08 13.45
C VAL A 369 12.21 -27.96 12.42
N GLY A 370 13.17 -28.77 12.90
CA GLY A 370 13.95 -29.67 12.03
C GLY A 370 13.11 -30.84 11.52
N ARG A 371 12.66 -30.74 10.26
CA ARG A 371 11.83 -31.75 9.59
C ARG A 371 12.43 -32.14 8.25
N LEU A 372 12.22 -33.37 7.89
CA LEU A 372 12.54 -33.90 6.56
C LEU A 372 11.24 -34.18 5.82
N TYR A 373 11.10 -33.60 4.64
CA TYR A 373 9.99 -33.85 3.73
C TYR A 373 10.46 -34.51 2.44
N ARG A 374 9.55 -35.22 1.78
CA ARG A 374 9.75 -35.80 0.46
C ARG A 374 8.74 -35.20 -0.50
N MET A 375 9.23 -34.50 -1.51
CA MET A 375 8.44 -33.94 -2.59
C MET A 375 8.42 -34.92 -3.77
N ARG A 376 7.24 -35.43 -4.10
CA ARG A 376 7.03 -36.43 -5.14
C ARG A 376 6.70 -35.75 -6.48
N ALA A 377 6.84 -36.48 -7.58
CA ALA A 377 6.45 -35.98 -8.89
C ALA A 377 4.92 -35.91 -9.08
N GLU A 378 4.16 -36.75 -8.33
CA GLU A 378 2.70 -36.78 -8.38
C GLU A 378 2.08 -35.56 -7.67
N PHE A 379 0.91 -35.09 -8.15
CA PHE A 379 0.16 -34.03 -7.51
C PHE A 379 -0.45 -34.48 -6.18
N ALA A 380 -0.65 -33.54 -5.27
CA ALA A 380 -1.48 -33.73 -4.09
C ALA A 380 -2.92 -34.05 -4.53
N SER A 381 -3.63 -34.89 -3.77
CA SER A 381 -5.04 -35.23 -4.06
C SER A 381 -5.99 -34.07 -3.80
N GLN A 382 -5.59 -33.13 -2.92
CA GLN A 382 -6.34 -31.95 -2.56
C GLN A 382 -5.40 -30.85 -2.09
N GLY A 383 -5.78 -29.61 -2.34
CA GLY A 383 -5.10 -28.44 -1.81
C GLY A 383 -6.06 -27.28 -1.67
N SER A 384 -5.67 -26.28 -0.91
CA SER A 384 -6.46 -25.06 -0.72
C SER A 384 -5.60 -23.80 -0.77
N PHE A 385 -6.22 -22.71 -1.21
CA PHE A 385 -5.69 -21.35 -1.11
C PHE A 385 -6.66 -20.50 -0.30
N THR A 386 -6.14 -19.80 0.70
CA THR A 386 -6.91 -18.81 1.48
C THR A 386 -6.37 -17.42 1.15
N SER A 387 -7.22 -16.53 0.64
CA SER A 387 -6.82 -15.17 0.28
C SER A 387 -6.37 -14.36 1.49
N ASP A 388 -5.60 -13.31 1.25
CA ASP A 388 -5.41 -12.23 2.22
C ASP A 388 -6.76 -11.58 2.56
N VAL A 389 -6.81 -10.85 3.67
CA VAL A 389 -8.00 -10.10 4.11
C VAL A 389 -8.17 -8.87 3.24
N PHE A 390 -9.30 -8.79 2.55
CA PHE A 390 -9.68 -7.61 1.79
C PHE A 390 -10.52 -6.67 2.65
N ASP A 391 -10.17 -5.38 2.65
CA ASP A 391 -10.92 -4.31 3.32
C ASP A 391 -11.71 -3.50 2.28
N ALA A 392 -13.03 -3.57 2.32
CA ALA A 392 -13.92 -2.77 1.50
C ALA A 392 -14.10 -1.32 1.99
N GLY A 393 -13.44 -0.95 3.11
CA GLY A 393 -13.56 0.34 3.75
C GLY A 393 -14.81 0.48 4.62
N ARG A 394 -15.89 -0.22 4.28
CA ARG A 394 -17.17 -0.22 5.00
C ARG A 394 -17.93 -1.53 4.82
N ALA A 395 -19.00 -1.71 5.62
CA ALA A 395 -19.87 -2.88 5.47
C ALA A 395 -20.43 -2.97 4.05
N SER A 396 -20.25 -4.11 3.41
CA SER A 396 -20.60 -4.35 2.01
C SER A 396 -21.37 -5.64 1.84
N LEU A 397 -22.24 -5.69 0.85
CA LEU A 397 -22.86 -6.92 0.38
C LEU A 397 -21.89 -7.60 -0.59
N TRP A 398 -21.55 -8.87 -0.34
CA TRP A 398 -20.65 -9.66 -1.15
C TRP A 398 -21.46 -10.40 -2.22
N GLY A 399 -21.09 -10.19 -3.48
CA GLY A 399 -21.81 -10.66 -4.64
C GLY A 399 -21.15 -11.88 -5.30
N ARG A 400 -21.00 -11.83 -6.64
CA ARG A 400 -20.45 -12.93 -7.41
C ARG A 400 -18.94 -12.90 -7.46
N LEU A 401 -18.35 -14.11 -7.43
CA LEU A 401 -16.97 -14.37 -7.77
C LEU A 401 -16.93 -14.89 -9.20
N ASN A 402 -15.99 -14.42 -10.01
CA ASN A 402 -15.71 -14.87 -11.37
C ASN A 402 -14.23 -15.20 -11.50
N TRP A 403 -13.89 -16.25 -12.23
CA TRP A 403 -12.50 -16.67 -12.44
C TRP A 403 -12.33 -17.33 -13.82
N LYS A 404 -11.07 -17.52 -14.23
CA LYS A 404 -10.71 -18.37 -15.37
C LYS A 404 -10.32 -19.74 -14.84
N GLN A 405 -10.70 -20.81 -15.54
CA GLN A 405 -10.35 -22.16 -15.15
C GLN A 405 -10.12 -23.10 -16.33
N GLU A 406 -9.32 -24.11 -16.06
CA GLU A 406 -9.22 -25.35 -16.83
C GLU A 406 -9.56 -26.50 -15.89
N LEU A 407 -10.59 -27.29 -16.26
CA LEU A 407 -11.12 -28.34 -15.38
C LEU A 407 -11.09 -29.69 -16.13
N PRO A 408 -9.93 -30.40 -16.11
CA PRO A 408 -9.85 -31.75 -16.65
C PRO A 408 -10.80 -32.74 -15.96
N ALA A 409 -11.09 -33.85 -16.61
CA ALA A 409 -11.89 -34.92 -16.02
C ALA A 409 -11.32 -35.36 -14.67
N ASP A 410 -12.18 -35.75 -13.75
CA ASP A 410 -11.83 -36.22 -12.41
C ASP A 410 -11.21 -35.15 -11.49
N THR A 411 -11.28 -33.87 -11.88
CA THR A 411 -10.84 -32.74 -11.06
C THR A 411 -12.02 -31.87 -10.62
N LYS A 412 -11.87 -31.17 -9.50
CA LYS A 412 -12.91 -30.31 -8.92
C LYS A 412 -12.29 -29.04 -8.36
N ILE A 413 -13.05 -27.94 -8.48
CA ILE A 413 -12.79 -26.67 -7.81
C ILE A 413 -14.04 -26.32 -7.01
N ARG A 414 -13.90 -25.82 -5.81
CA ARG A 414 -14.97 -25.18 -5.02
C ARG A 414 -14.43 -23.93 -4.34
N PHE A 415 -15.33 -22.99 -4.09
CA PHE A 415 -15.00 -21.76 -3.38
C PHE A 415 -15.80 -21.67 -2.08
N GLU A 416 -15.15 -21.15 -1.06
CA GLU A 416 -15.73 -20.80 0.22
C GLU A 416 -15.48 -19.32 0.48
N THR A 417 -16.40 -18.65 1.15
CA THR A 417 -16.27 -17.24 1.49
C THR A 417 -16.61 -16.99 2.95
N ARG A 418 -16.02 -15.96 3.53
CA ARG A 418 -16.36 -15.44 4.85
C ARG A 418 -16.16 -13.94 4.92
N SER A 419 -16.83 -13.29 5.86
CA SER A 419 -16.75 -11.86 6.09
C SER A 419 -16.74 -11.51 7.58
N GLY A 420 -16.30 -10.31 7.90
CA GLY A 420 -16.24 -9.79 9.26
C GLY A 420 -16.16 -8.27 9.31
N ASN A 421 -16.17 -7.73 10.53
CA ASN A 421 -16.02 -6.30 10.79
C ASN A 421 -14.75 -5.95 11.59
N SER A 422 -13.85 -6.93 11.75
CA SER A 422 -12.50 -6.78 12.32
C SER A 422 -11.47 -7.12 11.26
N SER A 423 -10.34 -6.42 11.21
CA SER A 423 -9.21 -6.76 10.33
C SER A 423 -8.55 -8.09 10.70
N ASN A 424 -8.72 -8.55 11.93
CA ASN A 424 -8.22 -9.86 12.37
C ASN A 424 -9.28 -10.95 12.11
N PRO A 425 -9.02 -11.88 11.18
CA PRO A 425 -9.98 -12.93 10.83
C PRO A 425 -10.21 -14.00 11.91
N LEU A 426 -9.50 -13.94 13.03
CA LEU A 426 -9.69 -14.79 14.21
C LEU A 426 -10.70 -14.19 15.20
N LEU A 427 -11.13 -12.92 15.01
CA LEU A 427 -12.01 -12.21 15.92
C LEU A 427 -13.42 -12.06 15.33
N ASN A 428 -14.33 -12.95 15.70
CA ASN A 428 -15.77 -12.86 15.43
C ASN A 428 -16.15 -12.67 13.96
N TRP A 429 -15.46 -13.37 13.06
CA TRP A 429 -15.85 -13.48 11.67
C TRP A 429 -16.94 -14.53 11.47
N SER A 430 -17.67 -14.44 10.35
CA SER A 430 -18.57 -15.51 9.95
C SER A 430 -17.81 -16.82 9.72
N ALA A 431 -18.48 -17.95 9.89
CA ALA A 431 -17.92 -19.23 9.45
C ALA A 431 -17.70 -19.21 7.92
N TRP A 432 -16.76 -20.04 7.45
CA TRP A 432 -16.62 -20.32 6.04
C TRP A 432 -17.92 -20.94 5.49
N LYS A 433 -18.40 -20.44 4.38
CA LYS A 433 -19.58 -20.95 3.67
C LYS A 433 -19.23 -21.21 2.22
N GLU A 434 -19.65 -22.35 1.72
CA GLU A 434 -19.48 -22.70 0.32
C GLU A 434 -20.30 -21.74 -0.55
N ALA A 435 -19.67 -21.22 -1.58
CA ALA A 435 -20.31 -20.35 -2.57
C ALA A 435 -21.09 -21.19 -3.58
N ALA A 436 -22.29 -20.75 -3.94
CA ALA A 436 -23.13 -21.46 -4.92
C ALA A 436 -22.53 -21.30 -6.33
N MET A 437 -21.98 -22.39 -6.86
CA MET A 437 -21.23 -22.41 -8.13
C MET A 437 -22.14 -22.60 -9.35
N ALA A 438 -21.83 -21.87 -10.44
CA ALA A 438 -22.43 -22.01 -11.76
C ALA A 438 -21.37 -21.78 -12.84
N GLY A 439 -20.74 -22.84 -13.34
CA GLY A 439 -19.64 -22.74 -14.33
C GLY A 439 -18.42 -22.06 -13.76
N THR A 440 -18.04 -20.89 -14.30
CA THR A 440 -16.92 -20.05 -13.88
C THR A 440 -17.35 -18.90 -12.96
N GLU A 441 -18.53 -19.01 -12.37
CA GLU A 441 -19.09 -18.06 -11.43
C GLU A 441 -19.52 -18.76 -10.12
N ALA A 442 -19.46 -18.03 -9.02
CA ALA A 442 -20.04 -18.45 -7.76
C ALA A 442 -20.66 -17.27 -7.03
N VAL A 443 -21.77 -17.50 -6.32
CA VAL A 443 -22.40 -16.48 -5.49
C VAL A 443 -21.91 -16.63 -4.06
N SER A 444 -21.37 -15.56 -3.50
CA SER A 444 -20.94 -15.53 -2.10
C SER A 444 -22.12 -15.77 -1.15
N ALA A 445 -21.93 -16.63 -0.15
CA ALA A 445 -22.89 -16.87 0.93
C ALA A 445 -22.50 -16.15 2.23
N SER A 446 -21.52 -15.26 2.17
CA SER A 446 -21.05 -14.47 3.32
C SER A 446 -22.09 -13.39 3.70
N PRO A 447 -22.31 -13.14 5.01
CA PRO A 447 -23.11 -12.01 5.43
C PRO A 447 -22.45 -10.67 5.04
N ARG A 448 -23.21 -9.56 5.17
CA ARG A 448 -22.65 -8.21 5.04
C ARG A 448 -21.51 -8.01 6.04
N GLY A 449 -20.43 -7.36 5.61
CA GLY A 449 -19.26 -7.06 6.44
C GLY A 449 -18.27 -6.17 5.73
N ARG A 450 -17.40 -5.49 6.48
CA ARG A 450 -16.35 -4.63 5.94
C ARG A 450 -15.21 -5.42 5.33
N PHE A 451 -14.82 -6.53 5.98
CA PHE A 451 -13.70 -7.35 5.57
C PHE A 451 -14.18 -8.65 4.93
N PHE A 452 -13.43 -9.14 3.97
CA PHE A 452 -13.76 -10.32 3.19
C PHE A 452 -12.55 -11.20 2.96
N GLN A 453 -12.78 -12.51 2.98
CA GLN A 453 -11.85 -13.53 2.50
C GLN A 453 -12.56 -14.58 1.68
N TRP A 454 -11.86 -15.12 0.72
CA TRP A 454 -12.28 -16.28 -0.06
C TRP A 454 -11.24 -17.39 0.04
N LYS A 455 -11.69 -18.61 -0.15
CA LYS A 455 -10.88 -19.81 -0.18
C LYS A 455 -11.26 -20.62 -1.41
N ALA A 456 -10.24 -21.03 -2.17
CA ALA A 456 -10.40 -22.03 -3.24
C ALA A 456 -9.89 -23.37 -2.76
N VAL A 457 -10.61 -24.43 -3.06
CA VAL A 457 -10.21 -25.81 -2.79
C VAL A 457 -10.23 -26.57 -4.09
N LEU A 458 -9.05 -27.12 -4.45
CA LEU A 458 -8.85 -28.00 -5.61
C LEU A 458 -8.75 -29.44 -5.14
N ALA A 459 -9.31 -30.35 -5.91
CA ALA A 459 -9.18 -31.78 -5.68
C ALA A 459 -9.05 -32.54 -6.99
N SER A 460 -8.31 -33.64 -6.97
CA SER A 460 -8.18 -34.58 -8.08
C SER A 460 -8.18 -36.00 -7.58
N SER A 461 -8.90 -36.90 -8.25
CA SER A 461 -8.79 -38.35 -8.00
C SER A 461 -7.64 -38.98 -8.79
N ARG A 462 -6.98 -38.22 -9.65
CA ARG A 462 -5.84 -38.62 -10.45
C ARG A 462 -4.57 -37.94 -9.97
N LYS A 463 -3.47 -38.70 -9.92
CA LYS A 463 -2.16 -38.21 -9.46
C LYS A 463 -1.39 -37.38 -10.52
N ASP A 464 -1.79 -37.51 -11.78
CA ASP A 464 -1.14 -36.94 -12.95
C ASP A 464 -1.92 -35.75 -13.55
N GLN A 465 -3.08 -35.37 -12.97
CA GLN A 465 -3.93 -34.30 -13.47
C GLN A 465 -4.34 -33.33 -12.33
N THR A 466 -4.49 -32.08 -12.69
CA THR A 466 -4.93 -31.02 -11.77
C THR A 466 -5.86 -30.05 -12.47
N ALA A 467 -6.85 -29.54 -11.73
CA ALA A 467 -7.57 -28.33 -12.14
C ALA A 467 -6.62 -27.12 -12.08
N GLN A 468 -6.89 -26.13 -12.92
CA GLN A 468 -6.21 -24.85 -12.89
C GLN A 468 -7.23 -23.73 -12.78
N PHE A 469 -6.92 -22.68 -12.05
CA PHE A 469 -7.72 -21.47 -12.04
C PHE A 469 -6.85 -20.23 -11.77
N GLY A 470 -7.37 -19.05 -12.15
CA GLY A 470 -6.71 -17.77 -11.92
C GLY A 470 -7.62 -16.59 -12.23
N SER A 471 -7.10 -15.39 -12.08
CA SER A 471 -7.82 -14.14 -12.39
C SER A 471 -9.17 -14.04 -11.67
N LEU A 472 -9.18 -14.17 -10.34
CA LEU A 472 -10.40 -14.06 -9.55
C LEU A 472 -10.84 -12.59 -9.43
N ARG A 473 -12.12 -12.36 -9.69
CA ARG A 473 -12.81 -11.09 -9.46
C ARG A 473 -14.01 -11.33 -8.57
N ALA A 474 -14.14 -10.58 -7.46
CA ALA A 474 -15.31 -10.62 -6.59
C ALA A 474 -16.04 -9.28 -6.64
N ALA A 475 -17.33 -9.32 -6.96
CA ALA A 475 -18.20 -8.14 -6.92
C ALA A 475 -18.65 -7.85 -5.49
N TYR A 476 -18.74 -6.58 -5.12
CA TYR A 476 -19.30 -6.15 -3.84
C TYR A 476 -20.00 -4.80 -3.98
N LEU A 477 -21.01 -4.61 -3.13
CA LEU A 477 -21.77 -3.38 -3.03
C LEU A 477 -21.62 -2.81 -1.62
N PRO A 478 -20.90 -1.69 -1.44
CA PRO A 478 -20.81 -1.00 -0.14
C PRO A 478 -22.19 -0.57 0.33
N ASN A 479 -22.42 -0.49 1.64
CA ASN A 479 -23.66 0.11 2.14
C ASN A 479 -23.65 1.61 1.89
N ASN A 480 -24.79 2.14 1.49
CA ASN A 480 -25.00 3.57 1.43
C ASN A 480 -24.88 4.19 2.83
N VAL A 481 -24.23 5.36 2.92
CA VAL A 481 -24.11 6.17 4.13
C VAL A 481 -24.58 7.60 3.82
N PRO A 482 -25.17 8.31 4.81
CA PRO A 482 -25.63 9.68 4.55
C PRO A 482 -24.46 10.62 4.25
N PRO A 483 -24.68 11.62 3.40
CA PRO A 483 -23.69 12.65 3.16
C PRO A 483 -23.34 13.41 4.45
N VAL A 484 -22.18 14.04 4.46
CA VAL A 484 -21.69 14.86 5.58
C VAL A 484 -21.64 16.32 5.14
N ILE A 485 -22.20 17.23 5.97
CA ILE A 485 -22.08 18.68 5.78
C ILE A 485 -21.17 19.20 6.89
N ASP A 486 -19.95 19.57 6.54
CA ASP A 486 -18.94 20.03 7.52
C ASP A 486 -19.13 21.48 7.94
N ASP A 487 -19.56 22.35 7.03
CA ASP A 487 -19.70 23.76 7.31
C ASP A 487 -20.76 24.41 6.43
N VAL A 488 -21.44 25.46 6.97
CA VAL A 488 -22.38 26.30 6.27
C VAL A 488 -22.12 27.74 6.68
N GLN A 489 -21.79 28.59 5.71
CA GLN A 489 -21.42 30.00 5.99
C GLN A 489 -22.21 30.96 5.13
N PRO A 490 -22.72 32.08 5.71
CA PRO A 490 -23.27 33.19 4.94
C PRO A 490 -22.16 33.91 4.16
N THR A 491 -22.48 34.41 2.97
CA THR A 491 -21.58 35.26 2.21
C THR A 491 -21.71 36.72 2.68
N PRO A 492 -20.73 37.59 2.40
CA PRO A 492 -20.91 39.01 2.58
C PRO A 492 -22.18 39.50 1.86
N PRO A 493 -23.00 40.38 2.44
CA PRO A 493 -24.19 40.93 1.81
C PRO A 493 -23.83 41.79 0.59
N GLY A 494 -24.73 41.84 -0.39
CA GLY A 494 -24.52 42.60 -1.61
C GLY A 494 -23.61 41.93 -2.64
N TYR A 495 -23.44 40.63 -2.53
CA TYR A 495 -22.67 39.81 -3.49
C TYR A 495 -23.46 38.57 -3.94
N ARG A 496 -23.32 38.23 -5.19
CA ARG A 496 -23.80 36.95 -5.72
C ARG A 496 -22.68 36.16 -6.35
N PHE A 497 -22.85 34.84 -6.39
CA PHE A 497 -21.93 33.96 -7.08
C PHE A 497 -22.01 34.13 -8.59
N GLN A 498 -20.87 34.19 -9.27
CA GLN A 498 -20.84 34.07 -10.72
C GLN A 498 -21.25 32.66 -11.11
N GLN A 499 -22.33 32.57 -11.89
CA GLN A 499 -22.61 31.33 -12.60
C GLN A 499 -21.54 31.18 -13.70
N ASN A 500 -20.52 30.35 -13.45
CA ASN A 500 -19.63 29.94 -14.49
C ASN A 500 -20.43 29.04 -15.45
N SER A 501 -20.85 29.59 -16.55
CA SER A 501 -21.47 28.85 -17.67
C SER A 501 -20.45 27.98 -18.45
N PHE A 502 -19.41 27.52 -17.79
CA PHE A 502 -18.61 26.39 -18.25
C PHE A 502 -19.33 25.14 -17.82
N ALA A 503 -20.19 24.60 -18.71
CA ALA A 503 -20.55 23.21 -18.67
C ALA A 503 -19.23 22.44 -18.53
N MET A 504 -19.00 21.81 -17.36
CA MET A 504 -17.95 20.83 -17.23
C MET A 504 -18.21 19.78 -18.29
N GLN A 505 -17.46 19.85 -19.38
CA GLN A 505 -17.35 18.68 -20.24
C GLN A 505 -16.82 17.56 -19.34
N PRO A 506 -17.47 16.38 -19.30
CA PRO A 506 -16.94 15.26 -18.57
C PRO A 506 -15.55 15.01 -19.12
N GLN A 507 -14.52 15.25 -18.31
CA GLN A 507 -13.17 14.85 -18.66
C GLN A 507 -13.19 13.34 -18.88
N PRO A 508 -12.68 12.84 -20.02
CA PRO A 508 -12.58 11.40 -20.22
C PRO A 508 -11.77 10.85 -19.04
N LYS A 509 -12.32 9.83 -18.36
CA LYS A 509 -11.61 9.11 -17.31
C LYS A 509 -10.32 8.56 -17.91
N THR A 510 -9.23 9.26 -17.72
CA THR A 510 -7.90 8.82 -18.16
C THR A 510 -7.48 7.70 -17.19
N LEU A 511 -7.42 6.48 -17.69
CA LEU A 511 -6.84 5.36 -16.96
C LEU A 511 -5.32 5.54 -16.99
N THR A 512 -4.74 6.04 -15.90
CA THR A 512 -3.29 6.08 -15.76
C THR A 512 -2.82 4.72 -15.25
N LEU A 513 -2.22 3.93 -16.14
CA LEU A 513 -1.55 2.69 -15.74
C LEU A 513 -0.32 3.05 -14.90
N GLN A 514 -0.25 2.48 -13.70
CA GLN A 514 0.94 2.62 -12.86
C GLN A 514 2.12 1.83 -13.46
N PRO A 515 3.36 2.30 -13.31
CA PRO A 515 4.54 1.54 -13.75
C PRO A 515 4.57 0.16 -13.08
N LEU A 516 4.82 -0.88 -13.86
CA LEU A 516 5.03 -2.23 -13.36
C LEU A 516 6.19 -2.24 -12.35
N GLY A 517 5.94 -2.72 -11.13
CA GLY A 517 6.94 -2.83 -10.06
C GLY A 517 6.88 -1.77 -8.96
N SER A 518 6.00 -0.79 -9.01
CA SER A 518 5.75 0.09 -7.87
C SER A 518 4.85 -0.60 -6.85
N ALA A 519 5.34 -0.74 -5.62
CA ALA A 519 4.49 -1.12 -4.49
C ALA A 519 3.28 -0.20 -4.44
N SER A 520 2.07 -0.77 -4.32
CA SER A 520 0.87 -0.01 -4.12
C SER A 520 0.98 0.76 -2.80
N VAL A 521 1.39 2.01 -2.89
CA VAL A 521 1.11 2.97 -1.83
C VAL A 521 -0.41 3.13 -1.87
N ASN A 522 -1.09 2.84 -0.76
CA ASN A 522 -2.51 3.13 -0.62
C ASN A 522 -2.75 4.54 -1.18
N PRO A 523 -3.70 4.73 -2.11
CA PRO A 523 -3.99 6.06 -2.59
C PRO A 523 -4.43 6.87 -1.36
N VAL A 524 -3.61 7.83 -0.96
CA VAL A 524 -4.02 8.90 -0.08
C VAL A 524 -5.22 9.52 -0.81
N GLN A 525 -6.40 9.45 -0.19
CA GLN A 525 -7.60 10.06 -0.76
C GLN A 525 -7.22 11.50 -1.15
N PRO A 526 -7.52 11.95 -2.37
CA PRO A 526 -7.23 13.31 -2.75
C PRO A 526 -7.97 14.22 -1.77
N VAL A 527 -7.23 15.05 -1.05
CA VAL A 527 -7.81 16.11 -0.24
C VAL A 527 -8.60 16.98 -1.22
N ARG A 528 -9.92 16.87 -1.20
CA ARG A 528 -10.81 17.73 -2.00
C ARG A 528 -10.63 19.15 -1.49
N MET A 529 -9.84 19.96 -2.19
CA MET A 529 -9.70 21.36 -1.85
C MET A 529 -11.02 22.11 -2.15
N PRO A 530 -11.45 23.02 -1.27
CA PRO A 530 -12.61 23.87 -1.55
C PRO A 530 -12.38 24.64 -2.86
N GLN A 531 -13.32 24.55 -3.79
CA GLN A 531 -13.25 25.36 -5.01
C GLN A 531 -13.35 26.84 -4.63
N SER A 532 -12.42 27.66 -5.13
CA SER A 532 -12.50 29.10 -5.02
C SER A 532 -13.67 29.58 -5.89
N VAL A 533 -14.72 30.12 -5.25
CA VAL A 533 -15.89 30.62 -5.95
C VAL A 533 -15.76 32.12 -6.08
N THR A 534 -15.86 32.65 -7.31
CA THR A 534 -15.82 34.10 -7.57
C THR A 534 -17.19 34.71 -7.32
N MET A 535 -17.20 35.83 -6.61
CA MET A 535 -18.42 36.59 -6.32
C MET A 535 -18.34 37.95 -7.02
N THR A 536 -19.49 38.43 -7.53
CA THR A 536 -19.64 39.77 -8.08
C THR A 536 -20.56 40.59 -7.18
N ALA A 537 -20.25 41.88 -7.02
CA ALA A 537 -21.12 42.80 -6.30
C ALA A 537 -22.49 42.90 -7.00
N ASP A 538 -23.56 42.66 -6.27
CA ASP A 538 -24.94 42.78 -6.71
C ASP A 538 -25.82 43.09 -5.52
N LYS A 539 -26.27 44.39 -5.46
CA LYS A 539 -27.04 44.92 -4.35
C LYS A 539 -28.32 44.11 -4.15
N GLY A 540 -28.65 43.85 -2.89
CA GLY A 540 -29.86 43.15 -2.50
C GLY A 540 -29.75 41.62 -2.65
N PHE A 541 -28.53 41.05 -2.80
CA PHE A 541 -28.30 39.61 -2.77
C PHE A 541 -27.66 39.19 -1.46
N VAL A 542 -28.08 38.01 -1.00
CA VAL A 542 -27.50 37.29 0.12
C VAL A 542 -27.24 35.86 -0.37
N GLY A 543 -26.15 35.26 0.06
CA GLY A 543 -25.79 33.91 -0.33
C GLY A 543 -25.33 33.04 0.82
N MET A 544 -25.35 31.75 0.58
CA MET A 544 -24.78 30.72 1.44
C MET A 544 -23.77 29.88 0.65
N ARG A 545 -22.71 29.48 1.28
CA ARG A 545 -21.81 28.48 0.82
C ARG A 545 -21.69 27.37 1.87
N TRP A 546 -21.48 26.17 1.44
CA TRP A 546 -21.31 25.04 2.35
C TRP A 546 -20.23 24.10 1.83
N TRP A 547 -19.76 23.25 2.74
CA TRP A 547 -18.85 22.17 2.40
C TRP A 547 -19.52 20.86 2.75
N ALA A 548 -19.69 20.00 1.76
CA ALA A 548 -20.31 18.71 1.94
C ALA A 548 -19.62 17.66 1.05
N TYR A 549 -19.61 16.43 1.51
CA TYR A 549 -19.08 15.28 0.79
C TYR A 549 -19.88 14.03 1.12
N ASP A 550 -19.70 13.01 0.31
CA ASP A 550 -20.25 11.68 0.53
C ASP A 550 -19.12 10.66 0.54
N ASP A 551 -19.13 9.77 1.53
CA ASP A 551 -18.13 8.74 1.66
C ASP A 551 -18.29 7.60 0.63
N ASN A 552 -19.45 7.45 -0.01
CA ASN A 552 -19.65 6.54 -1.14
C ASN A 552 -19.17 7.14 -2.47
N ASP A 553 -18.74 8.41 -2.48
CA ASP A 553 -18.48 9.22 -3.68
C ASP A 553 -19.76 9.48 -4.51
N ASP A 554 -20.91 9.50 -3.85
CA ASP A 554 -22.19 9.75 -4.49
C ASP A 554 -22.32 11.21 -4.93
N THR A 555 -23.06 11.42 -6.03
CA THR A 555 -23.43 12.74 -6.48
C THR A 555 -24.46 13.33 -5.53
N LEU A 556 -24.17 14.52 -4.98
CA LEU A 556 -25.06 15.18 -4.05
C LEU A 556 -25.93 16.24 -4.74
N THR A 557 -27.15 16.39 -4.23
CA THR A 557 -28.03 17.50 -4.51
C THR A 557 -28.40 18.18 -3.22
N TYR A 558 -28.64 19.50 -3.28
CA TYR A 558 -28.90 20.30 -2.06
C TYR A 558 -30.24 20.99 -2.13
N SER A 559 -30.83 21.16 -0.95
CA SER A 559 -31.98 22.06 -0.77
C SER A 559 -31.72 23.03 0.39
N LEU A 560 -32.16 24.26 0.21
CA LEU A 560 -32.04 25.33 1.19
C LEU A 560 -33.41 25.76 1.71
N SER A 561 -33.53 25.85 3.02
CA SER A 561 -34.68 26.44 3.68
C SER A 561 -34.22 27.52 4.64
N ILE A 562 -35.00 28.59 4.77
CA ILE A 562 -34.73 29.73 5.63
C ILE A 562 -35.81 29.87 6.74
N ARG A 563 -35.42 30.38 7.88
CA ARG A 563 -36.27 30.65 9.01
C ARG A 563 -35.79 31.93 9.72
N GLY A 564 -36.72 32.85 10.02
CA GLY A 564 -36.43 34.01 10.85
C GLY A 564 -36.29 33.66 12.32
N GLU A 565 -35.58 34.48 13.08
CA GLU A 565 -35.47 34.36 14.52
C GLU A 565 -36.86 34.38 15.20
N GLY A 566 -37.15 33.39 16.05
CA GLY A 566 -38.44 33.21 16.69
C GLY A 566 -39.51 32.50 15.85
N GLU A 567 -39.28 32.24 14.58
CA GLU A 567 -40.19 31.43 13.75
C GLU A 567 -39.98 29.95 14.01
N LYS A 568 -41.06 29.14 13.86
CA LYS A 568 -40.99 27.67 14.04
C LYS A 568 -40.79 26.94 12.72
N ASP A 569 -41.38 27.43 11.64
CA ASP A 569 -41.48 26.71 10.38
C ASP A 569 -40.40 27.15 9.40
N TRP A 570 -39.81 26.15 8.71
CA TRP A 570 -38.87 26.39 7.65
C TRP A 570 -39.59 26.71 6.33
N LYS A 571 -39.12 27.71 5.62
CA LYS A 571 -39.60 28.11 4.31
C LYS A 571 -38.59 27.70 3.27
N LEU A 572 -39.00 26.94 2.29
CA LEU A 572 -38.13 26.47 1.19
C LEU A 572 -37.66 27.67 0.34
N LEU A 573 -36.36 27.83 0.21
CA LEU A 573 -35.74 28.79 -0.69
C LEU A 573 -35.52 28.23 -2.08
N LYS A 574 -34.90 27.03 -2.15
CA LYS A 574 -34.53 26.34 -3.39
C LYS A 574 -34.27 24.88 -3.13
N GLU A 575 -34.62 24.05 -4.07
CA GLU A 575 -34.28 22.62 -4.14
C GLU A 575 -33.58 22.26 -5.45
N GLY A 576 -32.93 21.11 -5.48
CA GLY A 576 -32.22 20.59 -6.68
C GLY A 576 -31.00 21.44 -7.04
N ILE A 577 -30.27 21.94 -6.06
CA ILE A 577 -29.04 22.72 -6.27
C ILE A 577 -27.89 21.70 -6.44
N PRO A 578 -27.13 21.72 -7.55
CA PRO A 578 -25.96 20.84 -7.74
C PRO A 578 -24.67 21.42 -7.15
N ASP A 579 -24.64 22.73 -6.88
CA ASP A 579 -23.46 23.47 -6.45
C ASP A 579 -23.35 23.54 -4.92
N LEU A 580 -22.17 23.82 -4.40
CA LEU A 580 -21.89 24.01 -2.96
C LEU A 580 -22.17 25.46 -2.49
N PHE A 581 -22.97 26.18 -3.23
CA PHE A 581 -23.35 27.57 -2.92
C PHE A 581 -24.67 27.95 -3.59
N TYR A 582 -25.35 28.92 -3.00
CA TYR A 582 -26.55 29.52 -3.58
C TYR A 582 -26.72 30.95 -3.09
N ALA A 583 -27.15 31.82 -3.97
CA ALA A 583 -27.50 33.22 -3.63
C ALA A 583 -28.91 33.56 -4.10
N TRP A 584 -29.60 34.36 -3.31
CA TRP A 584 -30.97 34.79 -3.61
C TRP A 584 -31.13 36.28 -3.34
N ASN A 585 -32.18 36.90 -3.93
CA ASN A 585 -32.55 38.27 -3.69
C ASN A 585 -33.17 38.41 -2.29
N SER A 586 -32.54 39.20 -1.40
CA SER A 586 -32.98 39.42 -0.04
C SER A 586 -34.17 40.42 0.04
N GLY A 587 -34.44 41.22 -1.00
CA GLY A 587 -35.52 42.22 -1.03
C GLY A 587 -36.92 41.62 -0.88
N ASN A 588 -37.08 40.29 -1.02
CA ASN A 588 -38.34 39.61 -0.77
C ASN A 588 -38.52 39.16 0.69
N TRP A 589 -37.55 39.46 1.54
CA TRP A 589 -37.55 39.06 2.96
C TRP A 589 -37.55 40.30 3.84
N PRO A 590 -38.38 40.34 4.92
CA PRO A 590 -38.32 41.41 5.91
C PRO A 590 -36.94 41.53 6.55
N ASP A 591 -36.60 42.72 7.01
CA ASP A 591 -35.40 42.94 7.80
C ASP A 591 -35.45 42.13 9.10
N GLY A 592 -34.34 41.48 9.43
CA GLY A 592 -34.26 40.63 10.62
C GLY A 592 -33.08 39.68 10.62
N THR A 593 -33.02 38.87 11.68
CA THR A 593 -32.04 37.79 11.82
C THR A 593 -32.62 36.49 11.31
N TYR A 594 -31.84 35.76 10.52
CA TYR A 594 -32.25 34.51 9.87
C TYR A 594 -31.23 33.41 10.06
N VAL A 595 -31.70 32.17 9.90
CA VAL A 595 -30.89 30.97 9.83
C VAL A 595 -31.28 30.20 8.56
N VAL A 596 -30.32 29.66 7.85
CA VAL A 596 -30.54 28.78 6.69
C VAL A 596 -30.19 27.35 7.08
N LYS A 597 -31.07 26.44 6.72
CA LYS A 597 -30.82 25.01 6.79
C LYS A 597 -30.48 24.47 5.40
N VAL A 598 -29.32 23.91 5.27
CA VAL A 598 -28.88 23.14 4.08
C VAL A 598 -29.16 21.68 4.32
N VAL A 599 -29.81 21.01 3.36
CA VAL A 599 -29.99 19.57 3.34
C VAL A 599 -29.24 19.05 2.12
N ALA A 600 -28.30 18.14 2.33
CA ALA A 600 -27.64 17.38 1.28
C ALA A 600 -28.32 16.02 1.13
N SER A 601 -28.53 15.58 -0.09
CA SER A 601 -29.10 14.27 -0.40
C SER A 601 -28.29 13.59 -1.52
N ASP A 602 -28.07 12.29 -1.38
CA ASP A 602 -27.41 11.41 -2.36
C ASP A 602 -28.41 10.82 -3.40
N SER A 603 -29.63 11.35 -3.43
CA SER A 603 -30.71 10.90 -4.31
C SER A 603 -30.37 10.83 -5.80
N PRO A 604 -29.45 11.64 -6.38
CA PRO A 604 -29.04 11.47 -7.76
C PRO A 604 -28.31 10.13 -8.02
N SER A 605 -27.67 9.55 -7.02
CA SER A 605 -26.92 8.30 -7.12
C SER A 605 -27.67 7.07 -6.60
N ASN A 606 -28.72 7.30 -5.78
CA ASN A 606 -29.42 6.22 -5.10
C ASN A 606 -30.91 6.19 -5.44
N PRO A 607 -31.55 4.98 -5.46
CA PRO A 607 -33.00 4.87 -5.62
C PRO A 607 -33.73 5.63 -4.48
N PRO A 608 -34.94 6.13 -4.71
CA PRO A 608 -35.67 6.94 -3.72
C PRO A 608 -35.89 6.29 -2.37
N ASN A 609 -35.95 4.95 -2.29
CA ASN A 609 -36.13 4.18 -1.07
C ASN A 609 -34.79 3.88 -0.33
N GLU A 610 -33.66 4.18 -0.95
CA GLU A 610 -32.31 3.96 -0.43
C GLU A 610 -31.51 5.24 -0.28
N ALA A 611 -31.98 6.34 -0.88
CA ALA A 611 -31.39 7.66 -0.78
C ALA A 611 -31.41 8.15 0.67
N LEU A 612 -30.26 8.70 1.09
CA LEU A 612 -30.05 9.24 2.42
C LEU A 612 -29.82 10.73 2.36
N SER A 613 -29.99 11.39 3.47
CA SER A 613 -29.77 12.83 3.57
C SER A 613 -29.24 13.25 4.93
N ALA A 614 -28.52 14.37 4.96
CA ALA A 614 -28.09 15.04 6.15
C ALA A 614 -28.43 16.52 6.07
N SER A 615 -28.54 17.18 7.22
CA SER A 615 -28.82 18.62 7.26
C SER A 615 -27.94 19.35 8.26
N ARG A 616 -27.64 20.61 7.96
CA ARG A 616 -26.93 21.51 8.87
C ARG A 616 -27.48 22.92 8.78
N GLU A 617 -27.57 23.61 9.93
CA GLU A 617 -27.98 24.98 10.02
C GLU A 617 -26.76 25.91 9.95
N SER A 618 -26.93 27.08 9.34
CA SER A 618 -25.92 28.17 9.33
C SER A 618 -25.84 28.87 10.68
N PRO A 619 -24.76 29.59 10.97
CA PRO A 619 -24.81 30.67 11.95
C PRO A 619 -25.91 31.65 11.61
N PRO A 620 -26.48 32.35 12.61
CA PRO A 620 -27.42 33.46 12.36
C PRO A 620 -26.76 34.55 11.51
N PHE A 621 -27.53 35.11 10.56
CA PHE A 621 -27.09 36.21 9.71
C PHE A 621 -28.23 37.25 9.57
N GLU A 622 -27.88 38.44 9.21
CA GLU A 622 -28.82 39.54 9.07
C GLU A 622 -29.27 39.74 7.61
N ILE A 623 -30.53 40.08 7.40
CA ILE A 623 -31.07 40.65 6.17
C ILE A 623 -31.50 42.05 6.52
N ASP A 624 -31.03 43.05 5.77
CA ASP A 624 -31.37 44.47 5.91
C ASP A 624 -31.55 45.08 4.53
N ASN A 625 -32.77 45.49 4.24
CA ASN A 625 -33.14 46.13 2.97
C ASN A 625 -33.54 47.60 3.18
N THR A 626 -33.46 48.10 4.42
CA THR A 626 -33.89 49.46 4.78
C THR A 626 -32.69 50.41 4.75
N PRO A 627 -32.73 51.50 3.96
CA PRO A 627 -31.69 52.50 3.95
C PRO A 627 -31.54 53.23 5.29
N PRO A 628 -30.33 53.68 5.64
CA PRO A 628 -30.12 54.52 6.82
C PRO A 628 -30.88 55.86 6.69
N GLU A 629 -31.10 56.47 7.81
CA GLU A 629 -31.72 57.84 7.90
C GLU A 629 -30.65 58.90 8.11
N ILE A 630 -30.73 60.00 7.34
CA ILE A 630 -29.91 61.19 7.57
C ILE A 630 -30.76 62.16 8.38
N ARG A 631 -30.30 62.49 9.58
CA ARG A 631 -30.96 63.39 10.51
C ARG A 631 -30.12 64.68 10.75
N ASP A 632 -30.79 65.84 11.03
CA ASP A 632 -30.14 67.06 11.41
C ASP A 632 -29.10 67.60 10.42
N LEU A 633 -29.31 67.35 9.11
CA LEU A 633 -28.41 67.83 8.07
C LEU A 633 -28.45 69.39 8.05
N LYS A 634 -27.33 70.00 8.39
CA LYS A 634 -27.10 71.43 8.37
C LYS A 634 -25.82 71.81 7.71
N THR A 635 -25.82 72.82 6.90
CA THR A 635 -24.61 73.44 6.35
C THR A 635 -24.57 74.90 6.75
N THR A 636 -23.46 75.33 7.34
CA THR A 636 -23.20 76.68 7.75
C THR A 636 -21.92 77.20 7.13
N PRO A 637 -21.90 78.52 6.73
CA PRO A 637 -20.67 79.13 6.26
C PRO A 637 -19.63 79.19 7.39
N ASP A 638 -18.38 78.91 7.08
CA ASP A 638 -17.22 79.02 7.97
C ASP A 638 -16.04 79.66 7.20
N GLY A 639 -16.10 81.02 7.12
CA GLY A 639 -15.16 81.75 6.27
C GLY A 639 -15.33 81.42 4.80
N LYS A 640 -14.28 80.89 4.14
CA LYS A 640 -14.30 80.41 2.75
C LYS A 640 -14.69 78.93 2.62
N HIS A 641 -15.03 78.32 3.74
CA HIS A 641 -15.37 76.91 3.81
C HIS A 641 -16.85 76.74 4.21
N LEU A 642 -17.38 75.56 4.01
CA LEU A 642 -18.64 75.13 4.56
C LEU A 642 -18.42 74.12 5.66
N GLN A 643 -19.13 74.25 6.76
CA GLN A 643 -19.21 73.23 7.79
C GLN A 643 -20.49 72.42 7.60
N ILE A 644 -20.39 71.18 7.27
CA ILE A 644 -21.50 70.23 7.10
C ILE A 644 -21.60 69.37 8.36
N THR A 645 -22.82 69.39 8.98
CA THR A 645 -23.09 68.52 10.15
C THR A 645 -24.32 67.68 9.89
N PHE A 646 -24.29 66.41 10.23
CA PHE A 646 -25.43 65.51 10.19
C PHE A 646 -25.23 64.31 11.08
N ARG A 647 -26.31 63.60 11.37
CA ARG A 647 -26.30 62.27 11.99
C ARG A 647 -26.84 61.30 10.98
N ALA A 648 -26.13 60.11 10.88
CA ALA A 648 -26.63 58.98 10.14
C ALA A 648 -27.00 57.87 11.12
N ALA A 649 -28.20 57.32 10.96
CA ALA A 649 -28.67 56.25 11.85
C ALA A 649 -29.34 55.14 11.05
N ASP A 650 -29.04 53.90 11.40
CA ASP A 650 -29.66 52.69 10.86
C ASP A 650 -30.26 51.84 11.98
N ARG A 651 -31.32 51.10 11.67
CA ARG A 651 -32.02 50.25 12.66
C ARG A 651 -31.33 48.89 12.88
N MET A 652 -30.77 48.35 11.82
CA MET A 652 -30.29 46.96 11.81
C MET A 652 -28.77 46.87 11.66
N SER A 653 -28.23 47.59 10.70
CA SER A 653 -26.84 47.45 10.30
C SER A 653 -25.99 48.67 10.67
N THR A 654 -24.67 48.49 10.61
CA THR A 654 -23.74 49.60 10.83
C THR A 654 -23.64 50.50 9.60
N ILE A 655 -23.47 51.82 9.80
CA ILE A 655 -23.14 52.73 8.73
C ILE A 655 -21.77 52.40 8.18
N GLN A 656 -21.69 52.17 6.88
CA GLN A 656 -20.45 51.78 6.22
C GLN A 656 -19.66 52.95 5.67
N SER A 657 -20.36 53.85 4.95
CA SER A 657 -19.72 55.02 4.37
C SER A 657 -20.68 56.21 4.31
N ALA A 658 -20.09 57.40 4.30
CA ALA A 658 -20.78 58.63 3.97
C ALA A 658 -19.91 59.42 3.01
N GLU A 659 -20.59 60.15 2.10
CA GLU A 659 -19.95 60.97 1.10
C GLU A 659 -20.74 62.27 0.94
N TYR A 660 -20.10 63.35 0.50
CA TYR A 660 -20.74 64.58 0.16
C TYR A 660 -20.31 65.13 -1.20
N SER A 661 -21.19 65.85 -1.84
CA SER A 661 -20.93 66.58 -3.09
C SER A 661 -21.47 67.99 -2.95
N ILE A 662 -20.79 68.98 -3.58
CA ILE A 662 -21.17 70.36 -3.64
C ILE A 662 -21.43 70.71 -5.08
N ASP A 663 -22.61 71.28 -5.38
CA ASP A 663 -23.06 71.71 -6.70
C ASP A 663 -22.95 70.67 -7.80
N GLY A 664 -23.15 69.41 -7.43
CA GLY A 664 -23.04 68.27 -8.37
C GLY A 664 -21.61 67.91 -8.80
N GLY A 665 -20.60 68.38 -8.06
CA GLY A 665 -19.22 68.02 -8.26
C GLY A 665 -18.90 66.60 -7.80
N GLU A 666 -17.59 66.23 -7.77
CA GLU A 666 -17.13 64.92 -7.35
C GLU A 666 -17.55 64.58 -5.91
N TRP A 667 -17.92 63.32 -5.69
CA TRP A 667 -18.22 62.82 -4.37
C TRP A 667 -16.93 62.72 -3.54
N LYS A 668 -16.96 63.22 -2.32
CA LYS A 668 -15.85 63.19 -1.36
C LYS A 668 -16.25 62.45 -0.11
N ASN A 669 -15.34 61.59 0.37
CA ASN A 669 -15.58 60.81 1.59
C ASN A 669 -15.77 61.71 2.79
N ALA A 670 -16.79 61.40 3.58
CA ALA A 670 -17.08 62.02 4.87
C ALA A 670 -16.69 61.02 5.97
N LEU A 671 -15.78 61.43 6.86
CA LEU A 671 -15.43 60.61 8.01
C LEU A 671 -16.30 61.00 9.20
N PRO A 672 -16.79 60.05 10.01
CA PRO A 672 -17.54 60.38 11.25
C PRO A 672 -16.61 61.06 12.25
N THR A 673 -17.16 61.73 13.25
CA THR A 673 -16.40 62.46 14.27
C THR A 673 -15.41 61.58 15.01
N GLY A 674 -15.71 60.29 15.22
CA GLY A 674 -14.81 59.27 15.77
C GLY A 674 -13.81 58.66 14.78
N ARG A 675 -13.84 59.03 13.49
CA ARG A 675 -13.03 58.52 12.37
C ARG A 675 -13.18 57.03 12.03
N VAL A 676 -14.05 56.32 12.74
CA VAL A 676 -14.32 54.88 12.50
C VAL A 676 -15.81 54.69 12.27
N SER A 677 -16.16 53.97 11.19
CA SER A 677 -17.56 53.60 10.89
C SER A 677 -17.83 52.23 11.49
N ASP A 678 -18.23 52.18 12.75
CA ASP A 678 -18.38 50.95 13.54
C ASP A 678 -19.71 50.80 14.27
N SER A 679 -20.62 51.76 14.05
CA SER A 679 -21.84 51.89 14.83
C SER A 679 -23.07 52.11 13.93
N ARG A 680 -24.26 51.79 14.48
CA ARG A 680 -25.55 52.04 13.82
C ARG A 680 -25.94 53.49 13.80
N GLU A 681 -25.39 54.34 14.69
CA GLU A 681 -25.58 55.79 14.71
C GLU A 681 -24.22 56.47 14.77
N LEU A 682 -23.96 57.37 13.78
CA LEU A 682 -22.72 58.11 13.65
C LEU A 682 -23.00 59.61 13.44
N GLN A 683 -22.12 60.42 14.03
CA GLN A 683 -22.14 61.88 13.86
C GLN A 683 -21.03 62.30 12.89
N TYR A 684 -21.36 63.22 12.02
CA TYR A 684 -20.45 63.75 11.02
C TYR A 684 -20.33 65.30 11.21
N GLN A 685 -19.11 65.81 11.18
CA GLN A 685 -18.73 67.17 11.18
C GLN A 685 -17.59 67.40 10.19
N ILE A 686 -17.91 68.01 9.05
CA ILE A 686 -16.99 68.07 7.90
C ILE A 686 -16.76 69.55 7.59
N GLN A 687 -15.48 69.90 7.46
CA GLN A 687 -15.06 71.17 6.90
C GLN A 687 -14.70 70.99 5.44
N THR A 688 -15.33 71.68 4.50
CA THR A 688 -15.09 71.57 3.07
C THR A 688 -13.78 72.22 2.64
N ALA A 689 -13.34 72.04 1.41
CA ALA A 689 -12.38 72.89 0.75
C ALA A 689 -13.00 74.25 0.52
N GLU A 690 -12.24 75.25 0.12
CA GLU A 690 -12.73 76.62 -0.21
C GLU A 690 -13.81 76.52 -1.27
N VAL A 691 -14.92 77.31 -1.05
CA VAL A 691 -16.02 77.46 -1.98
C VAL A 691 -16.10 78.88 -2.43
N SER A 692 -16.70 79.12 -3.58
CA SER A 692 -16.97 80.50 -4.08
C SER A 692 -18.06 81.20 -3.23
N ALA A 693 -18.18 82.52 -3.32
CA ALA A 693 -19.29 83.18 -2.76
C ALA A 693 -20.58 82.93 -3.58
N GLY A 694 -21.71 82.70 -2.92
CA GLY A 694 -22.97 82.42 -3.60
C GLY A 694 -23.76 81.29 -2.95
N GLU A 695 -24.83 80.91 -3.59
CA GLU A 695 -25.64 79.74 -3.19
C GLU A 695 -24.99 78.44 -3.61
N HIS A 696 -24.88 77.54 -2.66
CA HIS A 696 -24.33 76.16 -2.89
C HIS A 696 -25.32 75.10 -2.45
N THR A 697 -25.47 74.09 -3.27
CA THR A 697 -26.24 72.89 -2.92
C THR A 697 -25.28 71.81 -2.42
N VAL A 698 -25.43 71.41 -1.17
CA VAL A 698 -24.71 70.33 -0.57
C VAL A 698 -25.57 69.07 -0.56
N VAL A 699 -25.09 68.00 -1.13
CA VAL A 699 -25.72 66.65 -1.16
C VAL A 699 -24.88 65.73 -0.33
N VAL A 700 -25.51 64.94 0.55
CA VAL A 700 -24.88 63.91 1.37
C VAL A 700 -25.49 62.56 1.01
N ARG A 701 -24.67 61.60 0.80
CA ARG A 701 -25.02 60.16 0.58
C ARG A 701 -24.45 59.32 1.70
N VAL A 702 -25.29 58.48 2.27
CA VAL A 702 -24.88 57.53 3.34
C VAL A 702 -25.29 56.16 2.93
N SER A 703 -24.38 55.19 3.07
CA SER A 703 -24.65 53.78 2.86
C SER A 703 -24.37 52.95 4.12
N ASP A 704 -25.18 51.93 4.34
CA ASP A 704 -25.00 50.94 5.37
C ASP A 704 -24.11 49.75 4.90
N ARG A 705 -23.91 48.75 5.77
CA ARG A 705 -23.15 47.53 5.49
C ARG A 705 -23.78 46.66 4.39
N PHE A 706 -25.11 46.78 4.15
CA PHE A 706 -25.86 46.06 3.12
C PHE A 706 -25.95 46.82 1.81
N GLN A 707 -25.23 47.95 1.69
CA GLN A 707 -25.23 48.85 0.54
C GLN A 707 -26.59 49.53 0.27
N ASN A 708 -27.47 49.62 1.31
CA ASN A 708 -28.63 50.45 1.20
C ASN A 708 -28.22 51.92 1.33
N GLU A 709 -28.71 52.78 0.45
CA GLU A 709 -28.27 54.15 0.34
C GLU A 709 -29.42 55.11 0.53
N VAL A 710 -29.14 56.22 1.21
CA VAL A 710 -29.99 57.40 1.33
C VAL A 710 -29.23 58.60 0.88
N VAL A 711 -29.96 59.56 0.27
CA VAL A 711 -29.41 60.80 -0.18
C VAL A 711 -30.26 61.96 0.42
N ALA A 712 -29.61 62.99 0.99
CA ALA A 712 -30.23 64.16 1.48
C ALA A 712 -29.50 65.44 0.98
N LYS A 713 -30.22 66.58 0.87
CA LYS A 713 -29.63 67.84 0.42
C LYS A 713 -29.94 68.95 1.33
N THR A 714 -29.07 69.92 1.36
CA THR A 714 -29.31 71.25 1.99
C THR A 714 -28.72 72.32 1.09
N VAL A 715 -29.29 73.58 1.20
CA VAL A 715 -28.81 74.69 0.45
C VAL A 715 -28.25 75.74 1.44
N VAL A 716 -27.14 76.34 1.12
CA VAL A 716 -26.42 77.30 1.95
C VAL A 716 -25.91 78.45 1.10
N ASN A 717 -25.97 79.62 1.63
CA ASN A 717 -25.44 80.81 0.99
C ASN A 717 -24.10 81.21 1.64
N ALA A 718 -23.01 81.07 0.92
CA ALA A 718 -21.67 81.42 1.37
C ALA A 718 -21.46 82.93 1.18
N ALA A 719 -21.23 83.65 2.28
CA ALA A 719 -21.06 85.12 2.27
C ALA A 719 -19.72 85.48 1.52
N GLN A 720 -19.77 86.66 0.81
CA GLN A 720 -18.50 87.22 0.33
C GLN A 720 -17.63 87.62 1.52
N SER A 721 -16.41 87.12 1.56
CA SER A 721 -15.40 87.57 2.50
C SER A 721 -15.14 89.05 2.26
N SER A 722 -15.66 89.91 3.12
CA SER A 722 -15.22 91.29 3.15
C SER A 722 -13.76 91.28 3.60
N ALA A 723 -12.84 91.46 2.63
CA ALA A 723 -11.46 91.71 2.94
C ALA A 723 -11.36 92.98 3.81
N ARG A 724 -10.94 92.84 5.06
CA ARG A 724 -10.41 93.91 5.90
C ARG A 724 -8.89 93.88 5.80
#